data_1401589a7ac93785b559225a699cb99e
#
_entry.id   1401589a7ac93785b559225a699cb99e
#
_cell.length_a   1.000
_cell.length_b   1.000
_cell.length_c   1.000
_cell.angle_alpha   90.00
_cell.angle_beta   90.00
_cell.angle_gamma   90.00
#
_symmetry.space_group_name_H-M   'P 1'
#
loop_
_entity.id
_entity.type
_entity.pdbx_description
1 polymer ?
#
loop_
_entity_poly.entity_id
_entity_poly.type
_entity_poly.pdbx_seq_one_letter_code
_entity_poly.pdbx_strand_id
1 'polypeptide(L)'
;MKKNLIYTVAFLLCGTLLFGSCQDMLSVDSDRVEYDFESWSPSDSVYSVLGILKTVQGVADRNILLNELRGDLVTVNTTKAIEELQDIYKFDFSDMEANKYLDPKEYYTIINNCNVFLARVDTTLNKNGIYYMMGEYVAVKSIRAWAYLQLAVNHNEIPFFTIPVTKHSIAEELMNGPKLPREEVFDKLIADIKLYENPVTYPMPSWANSKMFPPVRMLLGEMYLWKGDYKNAAKYFYGQITGAMSVHASTNQFPGKNYSDNSNRITRSGKASQGTTSVNNNYSDLFSSTNASLMTVSFSSNEKYGTTSELREIFSPNEIGGAQVLASPGIVSLAGMQMFCTEVDKDNKEYEYGDKYDYQGDLRIKATTYSQIDTNDELQTKYSNIIAKFNMGSLSLAGNLEANFSPTSYTSSVMLQRAELAYLRFAEALIGLDAQGYKDAMTYAMSILKKGAKGVYTIYQNPVYEVREVVDENGDPVMEPDESEDAEEGALKPKYETYLASYQDMLEFDFASLKGFSDNIGIHSRGSGESEVNKYYALDPLCIARYIGCTIRDSEDIEVVAPEVTITYQDSLNYMRDLVLDELALELSWEGYRFGDLVRFAKAMNDNDVLAKRVAGREKENRVTYRDADFEVEEELYTKMLDESNWYIPLPVAK
;
A
#
# COMPACT_ATOMS: atom_id res chain seq x y z
N MET A 1 63.12 23.20 4.85
CA MET A 1 62.06 23.98 4.17
C MET A 1 61.42 23.29 2.94
N LYS A 2 62.07 22.41 2.19
CA LYS A 2 61.46 21.77 1.00
C LYS A 2 60.47 20.63 1.31
N LYS A 3 60.55 19.96 2.45
CA LYS A 3 59.59 18.87 2.82
C LYS A 3 58.22 19.38 3.28
N ASN A 4 58.17 20.53 3.95
CA ASN A 4 56.89 21.08 4.42
C ASN A 4 56.05 21.69 3.30
N LEU A 5 56.71 22.14 2.20
CA LEU A 5 56.00 22.68 1.04
C LEU A 5 55.29 21.57 0.26
N ILE A 6 55.84 20.34 0.21
CA ILE A 6 55.22 19.19 -0.47
C ILE A 6 53.98 18.71 0.27
N TYR A 7 53.98 18.72 1.59
CA TYR A 7 52.78 18.34 2.39
C TYR A 7 51.68 19.39 2.34
N THR A 8 52.04 20.68 2.25
CA THR A 8 51.07 21.76 2.09
C THR A 8 50.40 21.74 0.71
N VAL A 9 51.17 21.43 -0.34
CA VAL A 9 50.63 21.29 -1.71
C VAL A 9 49.79 20.02 -1.85
N ALA A 10 50.18 18.90 -1.21
CA ALA A 10 49.41 17.68 -1.20
C ALA A 10 48.09 17.86 -0.40
N PHE A 11 48.10 18.62 0.69
CA PHE A 11 46.88 18.90 1.48
C PHE A 11 45.93 19.87 0.74
N LEU A 12 46.48 20.84 -0.01
CA LEU A 12 45.65 21.70 -0.87
C LEU A 12 45.09 20.96 -2.08
N LEU A 13 45.80 19.99 -2.66
CA LEU A 13 45.28 19.16 -3.76
C LEU A 13 44.22 18.14 -3.28
N CYS A 14 44.32 17.64 -2.07
CA CYS A 14 43.26 16.78 -1.49
C CYS A 14 42.02 17.58 -1.04
N GLY A 15 42.19 18.86 -0.67
CA GLY A 15 41.05 19.73 -0.28
C GLY A 15 40.19 20.20 -1.44
N THR A 16 40.70 20.16 -2.69
CA THR A 16 39.91 20.54 -3.87
C THR A 16 39.12 19.38 -4.51
N LEU A 17 39.29 18.16 -4.01
CA LEU A 17 38.55 16.97 -4.48
C LEU A 17 37.26 16.68 -3.70
N LEU A 18 36.93 17.50 -2.69
CA LEU A 18 35.73 17.28 -1.84
C LEU A 18 34.56 18.24 -2.13
N PHE A 19 34.66 19.10 -3.15
CA PHE A 19 33.61 20.06 -3.51
C PHE A 19 32.98 19.79 -4.88
N GLY A 20 32.81 18.54 -5.25
CA GLY A 20 32.16 18.15 -6.50
C GLY A 20 30.84 17.40 -6.31
N SER A 21 29.98 17.82 -5.37
CA SER A 21 28.88 16.94 -4.97
C SER A 21 27.47 17.31 -5.45
N CYS A 22 27.24 18.31 -6.25
CA CYS A 22 25.88 18.62 -6.72
C CYS A 22 25.74 18.91 -8.21
N GLN A 23 26.78 18.78 -9.00
CA GLN A 23 26.69 19.00 -10.45
C GLN A 23 26.26 17.75 -11.23
N ASP A 24 26.03 16.62 -10.56
CA ASP A 24 25.95 15.31 -11.22
C ASP A 24 24.59 14.64 -11.17
N MET A 25 23.49 15.39 -11.00
CA MET A 25 22.17 14.76 -10.94
C MET A 25 21.75 14.02 -12.23
N LEU A 26 22.37 14.36 -13.34
CA LEU A 26 22.14 13.71 -14.64
C LEU A 26 23.43 13.55 -15.47
N SER A 27 24.61 13.85 -14.92
CA SER A 27 25.86 13.71 -15.67
C SER A 27 26.20 12.24 -15.86
N VAL A 28 26.17 11.82 -17.09
CA VAL A 28 26.95 10.67 -17.54
C VAL A 28 28.39 11.16 -17.68
N ASP A 29 29.11 11.31 -16.55
CA ASP A 29 30.53 11.64 -16.59
C ASP A 29 31.33 10.42 -17.06
N SER A 30 31.54 10.39 -18.33
CA SER A 30 32.63 9.68 -18.91
C SER A 30 33.43 10.68 -19.72
N ASP A 31 34.49 11.20 -19.14
CA ASP A 31 35.54 11.99 -19.85
C ASP A 31 36.18 11.24 -21.02
N ARG A 32 35.65 10.11 -21.43
CA ARG A 32 36.28 9.22 -22.43
C ARG A 32 35.44 8.90 -23.65
N VAL A 33 34.19 9.27 -23.72
CA VAL A 33 33.37 9.07 -24.93
C VAL A 33 32.39 10.22 -25.04
N GLU A 34 32.57 11.11 -26.00
CA GLU A 34 31.44 11.78 -26.63
C GLU A 34 30.57 10.65 -27.19
N TYR A 35 29.50 10.30 -26.48
CA TYR A 35 28.54 9.37 -27.02
C TYR A 35 27.86 10.06 -28.19
N ASP A 36 28.27 9.71 -29.39
CA ASP A 36 27.52 10.02 -30.57
C ASP A 36 26.19 9.31 -30.44
N PHE A 37 25.16 10.08 -30.07
CA PHE A 37 23.80 9.61 -29.90
C PHE A 37 23.27 8.88 -31.15
N GLU A 38 23.84 9.13 -32.32
CA GLU A 38 23.45 8.49 -33.58
C GLU A 38 24.10 7.11 -33.78
N SER A 39 25.22 6.81 -33.10
CA SER A 39 25.94 5.54 -33.23
C SER A 39 25.58 4.46 -32.22
N TRP A 40 24.69 4.75 -31.28
CA TRP A 40 24.35 3.82 -30.21
C TRP A 40 23.56 2.60 -30.73
N SER A 41 23.93 1.42 -30.24
CA SER A 41 23.22 0.16 -30.49
C SER A 41 22.22 -0.15 -29.37
N PRO A 42 21.02 -0.71 -29.67
CA PRO A 42 20.10 -1.22 -28.64
C PRO A 42 20.71 -2.26 -27.69
N SER A 43 21.91 -2.78 -28.02
CA SER A 43 22.66 -3.68 -27.17
C SER A 43 23.49 -3.01 -26.08
N ASP A 44 23.54 -1.67 -26.02
CA ASP A 44 24.22 -0.96 -24.93
C ASP A 44 23.53 -1.27 -23.60
N SER A 45 24.24 -1.96 -22.73
CA SER A 45 23.68 -2.65 -21.58
C SER A 45 22.94 -1.74 -20.59
N VAL A 46 23.36 -0.47 -20.49
CA VAL A 46 22.77 0.50 -19.54
C VAL A 46 21.35 0.93 -19.94
N TYR A 47 21.11 1.10 -21.23
CA TYR A 47 19.80 1.53 -21.76
C TYR A 47 18.94 0.36 -22.21
N SER A 48 19.40 -0.87 -22.07
CA SER A 48 18.57 -2.06 -22.27
C SER A 48 17.54 -2.19 -21.14
N VAL A 49 16.50 -2.98 -21.36
CA VAL A 49 15.52 -3.27 -20.31
C VAL A 49 16.19 -3.84 -19.05
N LEU A 50 17.22 -4.69 -19.19
CA LEU A 50 18.00 -5.20 -18.06
C LEU A 50 18.78 -4.10 -17.32
N GLY A 51 19.37 -3.15 -18.06
CA GLY A 51 20.03 -1.98 -17.47
C GLY A 51 19.06 -1.10 -16.70
N ILE A 52 17.87 -0.86 -17.25
CA ILE A 52 16.79 -0.13 -16.57
C ILE A 52 16.35 -0.87 -15.30
N LEU A 53 16.12 -2.19 -15.36
CA LEU A 53 15.78 -2.99 -14.18
C LEU A 53 16.88 -2.96 -13.11
N LYS A 54 18.15 -2.86 -13.52
CA LYS A 54 19.27 -2.68 -12.58
C LYS A 54 19.20 -1.35 -11.85
N THR A 55 18.78 -0.27 -12.51
CA THR A 55 18.57 1.02 -11.83
C THR A 55 17.36 1.00 -10.91
N VAL A 56 16.28 0.30 -11.30
CA VAL A 56 15.12 0.04 -10.41
C VAL A 56 15.54 -0.72 -9.15
N GLN A 57 16.44 -1.69 -9.28
CA GLN A 57 17.00 -2.42 -8.13
C GLN A 57 17.67 -1.48 -7.12
N GLY A 58 18.34 -0.42 -7.59
CA GLY A 58 19.02 0.57 -6.74
C GLY A 58 18.07 1.38 -5.85
N VAL A 59 16.80 1.53 -6.24
CA VAL A 59 15.81 2.34 -5.49
C VAL A 59 14.77 1.50 -4.74
N ALA A 60 14.78 0.17 -4.87
CA ALA A 60 13.73 -0.67 -4.30
C ALA A 60 13.67 -0.60 -2.76
N ASP A 61 14.81 -0.71 -2.10
CA ASP A 61 14.92 -0.63 -0.64
C ASP A 61 14.54 0.77 -0.15
N ARG A 62 15.05 1.80 -0.83
CA ARG A 62 14.72 3.20 -0.57
C ARG A 62 13.22 3.48 -0.65
N ASN A 63 12.55 2.93 -1.65
CA ASN A 63 11.11 3.12 -1.82
C ASN A 63 10.33 2.63 -0.60
N ILE A 64 10.75 1.51 0.00
CA ILE A 64 10.16 0.99 1.23
C ILE A 64 10.50 1.89 2.41
N LEU A 65 11.79 2.19 2.61
CA LEU A 65 12.26 2.94 3.77
C LEU A 65 11.67 4.34 3.86
N LEU A 66 11.58 5.08 2.74
CA LEU A 66 11.01 6.43 2.72
C LEU A 66 9.56 6.47 3.19
N ASN A 67 8.75 5.49 2.82
CA ASN A 67 7.34 5.48 3.15
C ASN A 67 7.06 4.87 4.53
N GLU A 68 7.88 3.92 5.00
CA GLU A 68 7.71 3.34 6.32
C GLU A 68 8.25 4.24 7.43
N LEU A 69 9.43 4.82 7.25
CA LEU A 69 10.04 5.69 8.28
C LEU A 69 9.24 6.97 8.54
N ARG A 70 8.53 7.50 7.55
CA ARG A 70 7.62 8.64 7.73
C ARG A 70 6.24 8.23 8.26
N GLY A 71 5.91 6.95 8.21
CA GLY A 71 4.64 6.40 8.72
C GLY A 71 4.62 6.19 10.23
N ASP A 72 3.62 5.42 10.65
CA ASP A 72 3.33 5.09 12.05
C ASP A 72 3.62 3.62 12.43
N LEU A 73 4.13 2.81 11.47
CA LEU A 73 4.31 1.37 11.68
C LEU A 73 5.70 0.97 12.17
N VAL A 74 6.64 1.90 12.23
CA VAL A 74 8.01 1.64 12.66
C VAL A 74 8.48 2.66 13.69
N THR A 75 9.49 2.25 14.47
CA THR A 75 10.32 3.12 15.30
C THR A 75 11.78 2.92 14.96
N VAL A 76 12.60 3.92 15.23
CA VAL A 76 14.04 3.89 14.95
C VAL A 76 14.81 3.64 16.24
N ASN A 77 15.70 2.64 16.22
CA ASN A 77 16.65 2.42 17.30
C ASN A 77 17.75 3.48 17.26
N THR A 78 17.63 4.52 18.06
CA THR A 78 18.52 5.68 18.05
C THR A 78 19.99 5.36 18.34
N THR A 79 20.29 4.19 18.94
CA THR A 79 21.66 3.76 19.25
C THR A 79 22.29 2.93 18.14
N LYS A 80 21.51 2.40 17.19
CA LYS A 80 21.95 1.49 16.13
C LYS A 80 21.73 2.05 14.73
N ALA A 81 20.68 2.85 14.55
CA ALA A 81 20.34 3.39 13.26
C ALA A 81 21.36 4.43 12.80
N ILE A 82 21.71 4.35 11.53
CA ILE A 82 22.50 5.39 10.85
C ILE A 82 21.71 6.71 10.83
N GLU A 83 22.44 7.81 10.70
CA GLU A 83 21.88 9.17 10.76
C GLU A 83 20.80 9.37 9.68
N GLU A 84 21.05 8.88 8.47
CA GLU A 84 20.14 9.01 7.33
C GLU A 84 18.74 8.43 7.60
N LEU A 85 18.64 7.33 8.34
CA LEU A 85 17.34 6.76 8.73
C LEU A 85 16.68 7.56 9.84
N GLN A 86 17.48 8.10 10.78
CA GLN A 86 16.98 8.94 11.86
C GLN A 86 16.41 10.26 11.33
N ASP A 87 17.06 10.88 10.33
CA ASP A 87 16.62 12.13 9.71
C ASP A 87 15.25 11.96 9.04
N ILE A 88 15.09 10.90 8.24
CA ILE A 88 13.81 10.59 7.59
C ILE A 88 12.71 10.40 8.65
N TYR A 89 13.02 9.65 9.71
CA TYR A 89 12.09 9.37 10.80
C TYR A 89 11.64 10.64 11.54
N LYS A 90 12.54 11.60 11.74
CA LYS A 90 12.27 12.88 12.39
C LYS A 90 11.70 13.94 11.44
N PHE A 91 11.54 13.61 10.17
CA PHE A 91 11.21 14.58 9.12
C PHE A 91 12.23 15.73 9.06
N ASP A 92 13.49 15.44 9.32
CA ASP A 92 14.59 16.37 9.13
C ASP A 92 15.18 16.22 7.73
N PHE A 93 14.84 17.15 6.87
CA PHE A 93 15.29 17.17 5.48
C PHE A 93 16.34 18.26 5.21
N SER A 94 17.03 18.71 6.26
CA SER A 94 18.00 19.83 6.17
C SER A 94 19.27 19.47 5.40
N ASP A 95 19.74 18.21 5.46
CA ASP A 95 20.92 17.71 4.76
C ASP A 95 20.57 16.62 3.74
N MET A 96 19.74 16.97 2.75
CA MET A 96 19.29 16.03 1.72
C MET A 96 20.42 15.54 0.81
N GLU A 97 21.44 16.36 0.58
CA GLU A 97 22.55 16.02 -0.33
C GLU A 97 23.41 14.89 0.26
N ALA A 98 23.56 14.83 1.59
CA ALA A 98 24.30 13.78 2.26
C ALA A 98 23.48 12.51 2.48
N ASN A 99 22.15 12.63 2.51
CA ASN A 99 21.26 11.49 2.78
C ASN A 99 20.90 10.75 1.48
N LYS A 100 21.52 9.59 1.26
CA LYS A 100 21.33 8.77 0.05
C LYS A 100 19.85 8.36 -0.21
N TYR A 101 19.01 8.32 0.81
CA TYR A 101 17.60 7.97 0.67
C TYR A 101 16.72 9.15 0.28
N LEU A 102 17.17 10.39 0.49
CA LEU A 102 16.41 11.60 0.16
C LEU A 102 16.69 12.15 -1.24
N ASP A 103 17.87 11.85 -1.83
CA ASP A 103 18.29 12.36 -3.14
C ASP A 103 17.41 11.76 -4.28
N PRO A 104 16.67 12.54 -5.06
CA PRO A 104 15.82 12.05 -6.16
C PRO A 104 16.61 11.58 -7.40
N LYS A 105 17.93 11.76 -7.45
CA LYS A 105 18.80 11.48 -8.59
C LYS A 105 18.58 10.10 -9.22
N GLU A 106 18.48 9.07 -8.40
CA GLU A 106 18.35 7.70 -8.90
C GLU A 106 17.02 7.47 -9.64
N TYR A 107 15.92 8.08 -9.19
CA TYR A 107 14.66 8.03 -9.92
C TYR A 107 14.74 8.75 -11.26
N TYR A 108 15.40 9.91 -11.31
CA TYR A 108 15.62 10.61 -12.58
C TYR A 108 16.57 9.84 -13.51
N THR A 109 17.51 9.07 -12.97
CA THR A 109 18.35 8.14 -13.74
C THR A 109 17.49 7.04 -14.40
N ILE A 110 16.56 6.44 -13.66
CA ILE A 110 15.59 5.46 -14.21
C ILE A 110 14.78 6.12 -15.34
N ILE A 111 14.23 7.31 -15.09
CA ILE A 111 13.41 8.05 -16.06
C ILE A 111 14.21 8.34 -17.33
N ASN A 112 15.45 8.82 -17.19
CA ASN A 112 16.30 9.12 -18.36
C ASN A 112 16.64 7.85 -19.16
N ASN A 113 17.00 6.76 -18.48
CA ASN A 113 17.27 5.49 -19.17
C ASN A 113 16.03 4.99 -19.92
N CYS A 114 14.83 5.14 -19.33
CA CYS A 114 13.57 4.86 -20.02
C CYS A 114 13.36 5.78 -21.22
N ASN A 115 13.63 7.09 -21.09
CA ASN A 115 13.48 8.06 -22.19
C ASN A 115 14.41 7.72 -23.36
N VAL A 116 15.67 7.37 -23.09
CA VAL A 116 16.63 6.95 -24.12
C VAL A 116 16.15 5.69 -24.84
N PHE A 117 15.70 4.68 -24.10
CA PHE A 117 15.16 3.46 -24.71
C PHE A 117 13.93 3.76 -25.58
N LEU A 118 12.95 4.49 -25.03
CA LEU A 118 11.69 4.79 -25.72
C LEU A 118 11.86 5.65 -26.98
N ALA A 119 12.88 6.53 -27.01
CA ALA A 119 13.18 7.35 -28.17
C ALA A 119 13.79 6.56 -29.34
N ARG A 120 14.28 5.34 -29.11
CA ARG A 120 15.07 4.59 -30.10
C ARG A 120 14.47 3.25 -30.47
N VAL A 121 13.61 2.69 -29.61
CA VAL A 121 13.01 1.39 -29.88
C VAL A 121 12.11 1.45 -31.13
N ASP A 122 12.33 0.55 -32.06
CA ASP A 122 11.49 0.44 -33.25
C ASP A 122 10.27 -0.45 -32.95
N THR A 123 9.15 0.20 -32.66
CA THR A 123 7.86 -0.48 -32.41
C THR A 123 7.17 -1.02 -33.66
N THR A 124 7.69 -0.70 -34.85
CA THR A 124 7.13 -1.17 -36.12
C THR A 124 7.68 -2.52 -36.57
N LEU A 125 8.75 -2.99 -35.92
CA LEU A 125 9.34 -4.30 -36.20
C LEU A 125 8.30 -5.42 -36.04
N ASN A 126 7.87 -5.95 -37.17
CA ASN A 126 6.82 -6.96 -37.26
C ASN A 126 7.30 -8.18 -38.06
N LYS A 127 7.02 -9.38 -37.55
CA LYS A 127 7.20 -10.63 -38.26
C LYS A 127 5.99 -11.53 -38.04
N ASN A 128 5.31 -11.90 -39.10
CA ASN A 128 4.10 -12.73 -39.03
C ASN A 128 2.98 -12.13 -38.17
N GLY A 129 2.80 -10.81 -38.17
CA GLY A 129 1.78 -10.12 -37.40
C GLY A 129 2.19 -9.86 -35.93
N ILE A 130 3.40 -10.26 -35.51
CA ILE A 130 3.89 -10.08 -34.16
C ILE A 130 4.83 -8.87 -34.11
N TYR A 131 4.50 -7.88 -33.24
CA TYR A 131 5.34 -6.71 -32.98
C TYR A 131 6.31 -7.02 -31.85
N TYR A 132 7.57 -7.32 -32.18
CA TYR A 132 8.53 -7.89 -31.25
C TYR A 132 8.92 -6.96 -30.09
N MET A 133 9.00 -5.64 -30.36
CA MET A 133 9.48 -4.67 -29.37
C MET A 133 8.36 -4.07 -28.50
N MET A 134 7.10 -4.37 -28.82
CA MET A 134 5.98 -3.75 -28.09
C MET A 134 5.90 -4.17 -26.63
N GLY A 135 6.28 -5.41 -26.29
CA GLY A 135 6.33 -5.87 -24.90
C GLY A 135 7.31 -5.06 -24.05
N GLU A 136 8.53 -4.90 -24.56
CA GLU A 136 9.57 -4.11 -23.89
C GLU A 136 9.22 -2.63 -23.86
N TYR A 137 8.66 -2.09 -24.93
CA TYR A 137 8.19 -0.71 -25.01
C TYR A 137 7.15 -0.39 -23.91
N VAL A 138 6.12 -1.22 -23.77
CA VAL A 138 5.08 -1.04 -22.74
C VAL A 138 5.68 -1.20 -21.33
N ALA A 139 6.55 -2.20 -21.15
CA ALA A 139 7.21 -2.43 -19.87
C ALA A 139 8.07 -1.23 -19.44
N VAL A 140 8.84 -0.65 -20.36
CA VAL A 140 9.67 0.54 -20.07
C VAL A 140 8.80 1.77 -19.79
N LYS A 141 7.69 1.95 -20.51
CA LYS A 141 6.71 3.02 -20.20
C LYS A 141 6.14 2.86 -18.78
N SER A 142 5.81 1.63 -18.40
CA SER A 142 5.29 1.37 -17.04
C SER A 142 6.33 1.65 -15.95
N ILE A 143 7.60 1.29 -16.17
CA ILE A 143 8.70 1.64 -15.23
C ILE A 143 8.85 3.16 -15.12
N ARG A 144 8.84 3.89 -16.25
CA ARG A 144 8.93 5.36 -16.25
C ARG A 144 7.77 5.98 -15.46
N ALA A 145 6.55 5.51 -15.70
CA ALA A 145 5.37 5.97 -14.99
C ALA A 145 5.46 5.68 -13.48
N TRP A 146 5.96 4.50 -13.10
CA TRP A 146 6.19 4.14 -11.72
C TRP A 146 7.22 5.05 -11.04
N ALA A 147 8.35 5.32 -11.70
CA ALA A 147 9.39 6.18 -11.14
C ALA A 147 8.88 7.62 -10.92
N TYR A 148 8.13 8.17 -11.88
CA TYR A 148 7.49 9.47 -11.71
C TYR A 148 6.41 9.47 -10.62
N LEU A 149 5.62 8.41 -10.50
CA LEU A 149 4.63 8.27 -9.43
C LEU A 149 5.32 8.32 -8.06
N GLN A 150 6.43 7.61 -7.87
CA GLN A 150 7.18 7.66 -6.61
C GLN A 150 7.71 9.07 -6.30
N LEU A 151 8.27 9.75 -7.31
CA LEU A 151 8.70 11.14 -7.14
C LEU A 151 7.54 12.06 -6.78
N ALA A 152 6.44 12.01 -7.52
CA ALA A 152 5.29 12.89 -7.31
C ALA A 152 4.62 12.68 -5.94
N VAL A 153 4.55 11.44 -5.46
CA VAL A 153 4.00 11.12 -4.13
C VAL A 153 4.91 11.64 -3.02
N ASN A 154 6.23 11.54 -3.17
CA ASN A 154 7.17 11.93 -2.13
C ASN A 154 7.46 13.44 -2.10
N HIS A 155 7.44 14.12 -3.25
CA HIS A 155 7.85 15.53 -3.37
C HIS A 155 6.69 16.50 -3.69
N ASN A 156 5.52 16.01 -4.09
CA ASN A 156 4.32 16.75 -4.49
C ASN A 156 4.46 17.58 -5.79
N GLU A 157 5.56 18.30 -5.98
CA GLU A 157 5.87 19.07 -7.19
C GLU A 157 7.25 18.66 -7.72
N ILE A 158 7.32 18.29 -9.02
CA ILE A 158 8.54 17.74 -9.60
C ILE A 158 8.81 18.26 -11.02
N PRO A 159 10.06 18.36 -11.46
CA PRO A 159 10.43 18.46 -12.87
C PRO A 159 9.88 17.26 -13.66
N PHE A 160 9.24 17.52 -14.79
CA PHE A 160 8.67 16.46 -15.64
C PHE A 160 9.14 16.60 -17.07
N PHE A 161 9.79 15.55 -17.60
CA PHE A 161 10.27 15.49 -18.97
C PHE A 161 10.25 14.06 -19.51
N THR A 162 10.05 13.92 -20.82
CA THR A 162 9.99 12.62 -21.52
C THR A 162 11.00 12.53 -22.66
N ILE A 163 11.89 13.49 -22.76
CA ILE A 163 12.99 13.51 -23.74
C ILE A 163 14.25 12.88 -23.14
N PRO A 164 15.10 12.26 -23.96
CA PRO A 164 16.43 11.82 -23.53
C PRO A 164 17.30 13.00 -23.11
N VAL A 165 17.92 12.87 -21.96
CA VAL A 165 18.89 13.86 -21.45
C VAL A 165 20.29 13.30 -21.70
N THR A 166 21.00 13.89 -22.65
CA THR A 166 22.30 13.43 -23.11
C THR A 166 23.43 14.43 -22.83
N LYS A 167 23.09 15.64 -22.35
CA LYS A 167 24.03 16.71 -22.03
C LYS A 167 23.70 17.31 -20.68
N HIS A 168 24.72 17.67 -19.92
CA HIS A 168 24.57 18.32 -18.61
C HIS A 168 23.75 19.62 -18.69
N SER A 169 23.96 20.46 -19.69
CA SER A 169 23.21 21.70 -19.89
C SER A 169 21.69 21.47 -20.06
N ILE A 170 21.30 20.37 -20.70
CA ILE A 170 19.88 20.00 -20.83
C ILE A 170 19.33 19.54 -19.47
N ALA A 171 20.15 18.79 -18.70
CA ALA A 171 19.78 18.38 -17.36
C ALA A 171 19.54 19.58 -16.45
N GLU A 172 20.46 20.54 -16.42
CA GLU A 172 20.32 21.79 -15.65
C GLU A 172 19.07 22.58 -16.06
N GLU A 173 18.83 22.75 -17.35
CA GLU A 173 17.65 23.44 -17.87
C GLU A 173 16.35 22.78 -17.39
N LEU A 174 16.26 21.46 -17.49
CA LEU A 174 15.07 20.70 -17.11
C LEU A 174 14.85 20.68 -15.59
N MET A 175 15.92 20.52 -14.81
CA MET A 175 15.82 20.47 -13.35
C MET A 175 15.54 21.83 -12.71
N ASN A 176 16.02 22.91 -13.33
CA ASN A 176 15.73 24.30 -12.93
C ASN A 176 14.45 24.85 -13.58
N GLY A 177 13.84 24.10 -14.47
CA GLY A 177 12.61 24.47 -15.14
C GLY A 177 11.39 24.46 -14.22
N PRO A 178 10.20 24.73 -14.77
CA PRO A 178 8.96 24.68 -14.01
C PRO A 178 8.71 23.29 -13.43
N LYS A 179 8.40 23.22 -12.14
CA LYS A 179 7.94 22.01 -11.49
C LYS A 179 6.44 21.86 -11.76
N LEU A 180 6.00 20.63 -12.00
CA LEU A 180 4.57 20.33 -12.16
C LEU A 180 4.02 19.77 -10.85
N PRO A 181 2.83 20.21 -10.42
CA PRO A 181 2.12 19.59 -9.32
C PRO A 181 1.82 18.12 -9.63
N ARG A 182 1.73 17.30 -8.58
CA ARG A 182 1.47 15.87 -8.67
C ARG A 182 0.30 15.51 -9.59
N GLU A 183 -0.81 16.23 -9.50
CA GLU A 183 -2.02 16.00 -10.29
C GLU A 183 -1.76 16.17 -11.79
N GLU A 184 -1.00 17.19 -12.18
CA GLU A 184 -0.62 17.42 -13.60
C GLU A 184 0.37 16.36 -14.10
N VAL A 185 1.30 15.92 -13.26
CA VAL A 185 2.20 14.80 -13.57
C VAL A 185 1.37 13.55 -13.85
N PHE A 186 0.38 13.25 -13.00
CA PHE A 186 -0.48 12.09 -13.17
C PHE A 186 -1.31 12.17 -14.44
N ASP A 187 -1.84 13.35 -14.82
CA ASP A 187 -2.57 13.52 -16.08
C ASP A 187 -1.70 13.15 -17.29
N LYS A 188 -0.45 13.62 -17.29
CA LYS A 188 0.50 13.31 -18.37
C LYS A 188 0.86 11.81 -18.40
N LEU A 189 1.08 11.19 -17.25
CA LEU A 189 1.39 9.76 -17.16
C LEU A 189 0.19 8.89 -17.55
N ILE A 190 -1.01 9.22 -17.09
CA ILE A 190 -2.25 8.54 -17.49
C ILE A 190 -2.41 8.59 -19.00
N ALA A 191 -2.26 9.76 -19.63
CA ALA A 191 -2.34 9.91 -21.08
C ALA A 191 -1.29 9.07 -21.82
N ASP A 192 -0.09 8.93 -21.23
CA ASP A 192 1.02 8.19 -21.83
C ASP A 192 0.83 6.66 -21.77
N ILE A 193 0.24 6.11 -20.69
CA ILE A 193 0.15 4.65 -20.52
C ILE A 193 -1.27 4.08 -20.72
N LYS A 194 -2.33 4.90 -20.74
CA LYS A 194 -3.72 4.44 -20.86
C LYS A 194 -3.99 3.65 -22.14
N LEU A 195 -3.28 3.94 -23.22
CA LEU A 195 -3.38 3.20 -24.47
C LEU A 195 -3.03 1.71 -24.32
N TYR A 196 -2.30 1.36 -23.24
CA TYR A 196 -1.83 0.00 -22.96
C TYR A 196 -2.58 -0.65 -21.80
N GLU A 197 -3.72 -0.10 -21.40
CA GLU A 197 -4.57 -0.65 -20.33
C GLU A 197 -5.17 -2.02 -20.67
N ASN A 198 -5.41 -2.24 -21.96
CA ASN A 198 -5.93 -3.51 -22.44
C ASN A 198 -4.79 -4.47 -22.76
N PRO A 199 -4.92 -5.71 -22.33
CA PRO A 199 -3.87 -6.67 -22.45
C PRO A 199 -3.82 -7.28 -23.84
N VAL A 200 -3.17 -6.63 -24.72
CA VAL A 200 -2.62 -7.35 -25.88
C VAL A 200 -1.39 -8.09 -25.35
N THR A 201 -1.35 -9.40 -25.51
CA THR A 201 -0.17 -10.17 -25.14
C THR A 201 0.93 -9.86 -26.13
N TYR A 202 1.76 -8.88 -25.78
CA TYR A 202 2.97 -8.61 -26.56
C TYR A 202 4.05 -9.62 -26.17
N PRO A 203 4.83 -10.08 -27.13
CA PRO A 203 5.94 -10.99 -26.84
C PRO A 203 6.98 -10.26 -25.96
N MET A 204 7.47 -10.96 -24.97
CA MET A 204 8.59 -10.54 -24.13
C MET A 204 9.78 -11.45 -24.39
N PRO A 205 11.02 -10.98 -24.22
CA PRO A 205 12.20 -11.84 -24.23
C PRO A 205 12.05 -13.01 -23.27
N SER A 206 12.63 -14.16 -23.59
CA SER A 206 12.50 -15.38 -22.80
C SER A 206 13.04 -15.27 -21.37
N TRP A 207 13.91 -14.31 -21.08
CA TRP A 207 14.42 -14.01 -19.75
C TRP A 207 13.48 -13.12 -18.93
N ALA A 208 12.55 -12.42 -19.56
CA ALA A 208 11.67 -11.47 -18.90
C ALA A 208 10.49 -12.19 -18.25
N ASN A 209 10.26 -11.84 -17.00
CA ASN A 209 9.05 -12.22 -16.27
C ASN A 209 8.15 -10.98 -16.14
N SER A 210 6.86 -11.15 -16.39
CA SER A 210 5.88 -10.07 -16.25
C SER A 210 5.91 -9.38 -14.88
N LYS A 211 6.29 -10.10 -13.83
CA LYS A 211 6.39 -9.58 -12.46
C LYS A 211 7.61 -8.69 -12.21
N MET A 212 8.48 -8.53 -13.17
CA MET A 212 9.59 -7.56 -13.10
C MET A 212 9.13 -6.12 -13.38
N PHE A 213 7.88 -5.96 -13.84
CA PHE A 213 7.36 -4.68 -14.31
C PHE A 213 6.07 -4.31 -13.58
N PRO A 214 5.87 -3.02 -13.25
CA PRO A 214 4.62 -2.59 -12.64
C PRO A 214 3.46 -2.76 -13.62
N PRO A 215 2.35 -3.40 -13.22
CA PRO A 215 1.18 -3.55 -14.09
C PRO A 215 0.57 -2.19 -14.44
N VAL A 216 0.28 -1.95 -15.70
CA VAL A 216 -0.29 -0.68 -16.18
C VAL A 216 -1.58 -0.32 -15.44
N ARG A 217 -2.46 -1.31 -15.17
CA ARG A 217 -3.72 -1.06 -14.44
C ARG A 217 -3.50 -0.68 -12.99
N MET A 218 -2.51 -1.26 -12.32
CA MET A 218 -2.15 -0.82 -10.96
C MET A 218 -1.71 0.64 -10.96
N LEU A 219 -0.86 1.04 -11.90
CA LEU A 219 -0.40 2.42 -12.03
C LEU A 219 -1.55 3.40 -12.32
N LEU A 220 -2.42 3.04 -13.27
CA LEU A 220 -3.60 3.85 -13.58
C LEU A 220 -4.53 3.96 -12.37
N GLY A 221 -4.82 2.84 -11.70
CA GLY A 221 -5.63 2.82 -10.48
C GLY A 221 -5.06 3.71 -9.39
N GLU A 222 -3.77 3.60 -9.10
CA GLU A 222 -3.08 4.43 -8.10
C GLU A 222 -3.15 5.93 -8.46
N MET A 223 -2.83 6.32 -9.70
CA MET A 223 -2.88 7.72 -10.10
C MET A 223 -4.29 8.30 -10.04
N TYR A 224 -5.31 7.56 -10.47
CA TYR A 224 -6.70 7.99 -10.33
C TYR A 224 -7.15 8.07 -8.86
N LEU A 225 -6.70 7.14 -8.02
CA LEU A 225 -6.98 7.16 -6.59
C LEU A 225 -6.40 8.41 -5.91
N TRP A 226 -5.14 8.74 -6.21
CA TRP A 226 -4.49 9.95 -5.73
C TRP A 226 -5.18 11.25 -6.20
N LYS A 227 -5.81 11.23 -7.37
CA LYS A 227 -6.60 12.35 -7.91
C LYS A 227 -8.02 12.43 -7.32
N GLY A 228 -8.46 11.47 -6.53
CA GLY A 228 -9.86 11.38 -6.07
C GLY A 228 -10.85 10.99 -7.18
N ASP A 229 -10.38 10.54 -8.34
CA ASP A 229 -11.21 9.94 -9.38
C ASP A 229 -11.49 8.47 -9.06
N TYR A 230 -12.31 8.28 -8.04
CA TYR A 230 -12.61 6.95 -7.49
C TYR A 230 -13.30 6.03 -8.49
N LYS A 231 -14.05 6.60 -9.46
CA LYS A 231 -14.72 5.83 -10.51
C LYS A 231 -13.71 5.10 -11.42
N ASN A 232 -12.72 5.82 -11.92
CA ASN A 232 -11.68 5.23 -12.73
C ASN A 232 -10.76 4.34 -11.87
N ALA A 233 -10.40 4.78 -10.66
CA ALA A 233 -9.61 3.96 -9.73
C ALA A 233 -10.26 2.58 -9.50
N ALA A 234 -11.54 2.54 -9.14
CA ALA A 234 -12.29 1.30 -8.92
C ALA A 234 -12.30 0.40 -10.16
N LYS A 235 -12.53 0.97 -11.36
CA LYS A 235 -12.49 0.20 -12.62
C LYS A 235 -11.13 -0.47 -12.87
N TYR A 236 -10.04 0.27 -12.64
CA TYR A 236 -8.70 -0.26 -12.90
C TYR A 236 -8.29 -1.31 -11.86
N PHE A 237 -8.58 -1.09 -10.59
CA PHE A 237 -8.31 -2.10 -9.56
C PHE A 237 -9.19 -3.35 -9.76
N TYR A 238 -10.47 -3.20 -10.06
CA TYR A 238 -11.33 -4.32 -10.45
C TYR A 238 -10.75 -5.08 -11.64
N GLY A 239 -10.34 -4.36 -12.71
CA GLY A 239 -9.71 -4.95 -13.87
C GLY A 239 -8.39 -5.66 -13.56
N GLN A 240 -7.63 -5.18 -12.59
CA GLN A 240 -6.41 -5.84 -12.09
C GLN A 240 -6.76 -7.10 -11.30
N ILE A 241 -7.75 -7.04 -10.42
CA ILE A 241 -8.21 -8.16 -9.58
C ILE A 241 -8.77 -9.28 -10.44
N THR A 242 -9.64 -8.97 -11.39
CA THR A 242 -10.28 -9.97 -12.22
C THR A 242 -9.33 -10.62 -13.21
N GLY A 243 -8.15 -10.06 -13.41
CA GLY A 243 -7.03 -10.68 -14.13
C GLY A 243 -7.30 -11.01 -15.58
N ALA A 244 -8.53 -10.85 -15.99
CA ALA A 244 -8.99 -11.27 -17.29
C ALA A 244 -8.15 -10.63 -18.40
N MET A 245 -7.28 -9.69 -18.03
CA MET A 245 -6.78 -8.83 -19.06
C MET A 245 -5.47 -8.10 -18.75
N SER A 246 -4.66 -8.53 -17.83
CA SER A 246 -3.35 -7.91 -17.61
C SER A 246 -2.32 -8.52 -18.57
N VAL A 247 -1.66 -7.70 -19.33
CA VAL A 247 -0.48 -8.09 -20.13
C VAL A 247 0.60 -8.72 -19.25
N HIS A 248 0.53 -8.45 -17.95
CA HIS A 248 1.55 -8.78 -16.97
C HIS A 248 1.02 -9.50 -15.73
N ALA A 249 -0.26 -9.83 -15.61
CA ALA A 249 -0.76 -10.64 -14.51
C ALA A 249 -0.99 -12.07 -15.00
N SER A 250 -0.33 -13.02 -14.40
CA SER A 250 -0.73 -14.40 -14.59
C SER A 250 -2.08 -14.59 -13.89
N THR A 251 -3.03 -15.11 -14.61
CA THR A 251 -4.44 -15.30 -14.26
C THR A 251 -4.72 -16.18 -13.03
N ASN A 252 -3.69 -16.61 -12.31
CA ASN A 252 -3.79 -17.60 -11.25
C ASN A 252 -3.44 -17.07 -9.85
N GLN A 253 -3.37 -15.75 -9.64
CA GLN A 253 -2.70 -15.19 -8.47
C GLN A 253 -3.56 -14.23 -7.66
N PHE A 254 -4.84 -14.52 -7.57
CA PHE A 254 -5.70 -13.74 -6.71
C PHE A 254 -5.72 -14.29 -5.29
N PRO A 255 -5.83 -13.41 -4.29
CA PRO A 255 -6.07 -13.83 -2.92
C PRO A 255 -7.17 -14.87 -2.82
N GLY A 256 -8.19 -14.79 -3.69
CA GLY A 256 -9.33 -15.69 -3.69
C GLY A 256 -9.02 -17.18 -3.88
N LYS A 257 -8.02 -17.54 -4.66
CA LYS A 257 -7.73 -18.96 -4.92
C LYS A 257 -6.97 -19.64 -3.78
N ASN A 258 -6.26 -18.85 -2.98
CA ASN A 258 -5.44 -19.33 -1.88
C ASN A 258 -6.09 -19.13 -0.50
N TYR A 259 -7.26 -18.46 -0.45
CA TYR A 259 -7.99 -18.24 0.81
C TYR A 259 -9.02 -19.33 1.13
N SER A 260 -9.24 -20.27 0.22
CA SER A 260 -10.27 -21.30 0.37
C SER A 260 -9.90 -22.41 1.33
N ASP A 261 -8.64 -22.53 1.70
CA ASP A 261 -8.23 -23.48 2.71
C ASP A 261 -7.55 -22.77 3.88
N ASN A 262 -7.53 -23.44 5.03
CA ASN A 262 -6.91 -22.92 6.24
C ASN A 262 -5.39 -22.69 6.09
N SER A 263 -4.80 -23.00 4.94
CA SER A 263 -3.36 -22.89 4.69
C SER A 263 -2.89 -21.43 4.58
N ASN A 264 -3.80 -20.49 4.30
CA ASN A 264 -3.49 -19.06 4.16
C ASN A 264 -4.00 -18.19 5.31
N ARG A 265 -4.63 -18.80 6.29
CA ARG A 265 -4.90 -18.16 7.56
C ARG A 265 -3.74 -18.40 8.50
N ILE A 266 -3.39 -17.39 9.25
CA ILE A 266 -2.58 -17.59 10.43
C ILE A 266 -3.48 -18.27 11.44
N THR A 267 -3.32 -19.57 11.59
CA THR A 267 -4.11 -20.34 12.54
C THR A 267 -3.32 -20.58 13.81
N ARG A 268 -4.02 -20.68 14.91
CA ARG A 268 -3.49 -21.22 16.15
C ARG A 268 -3.50 -22.73 16.10
N SER A 269 -2.38 -23.37 16.24
CA SER A 269 -2.31 -24.80 16.54
C SER A 269 -1.94 -24.98 18.02
N GLY A 270 -2.77 -25.71 18.75
CA GLY A 270 -2.52 -26.06 20.14
C GLY A 270 -3.72 -25.79 21.04
N LYS A 271 -4.01 -26.75 21.91
CA LYS A 271 -5.02 -26.54 22.96
C LYS A 271 -4.44 -25.54 23.97
N ALA A 272 -5.27 -24.60 24.38
CA ALA A 272 -4.96 -23.55 25.36
C ALA A 272 -4.31 -24.04 26.68
N SER A 273 -4.44 -25.32 26.98
CA SER A 273 -3.90 -25.92 28.22
C SER A 273 -2.37 -26.02 28.29
N GLN A 274 -1.64 -25.65 27.24
CA GLN A 274 -0.18 -25.78 27.20
C GLN A 274 0.60 -24.46 27.04
N GLY A 275 -0.06 -23.31 27.01
CA GLY A 275 0.61 -22.01 26.98
C GLY A 275 1.45 -21.70 25.72
N THR A 276 1.50 -22.63 24.76
CA THR A 276 2.26 -22.48 23.53
C THR A 276 1.31 -22.28 22.36
N THR A 277 1.29 -21.06 21.84
CA THR A 277 0.61 -20.74 20.60
C THR A 277 1.63 -20.81 19.47
N SER A 278 1.59 -21.87 18.68
CA SER A 278 2.29 -21.88 17.40
C SER A 278 1.44 -21.12 16.37
N VAL A 279 2.00 -20.07 15.82
CA VAL A 279 1.46 -19.41 14.63
C VAL A 279 1.84 -20.28 13.44
N ASN A 280 0.86 -20.69 12.64
CA ASN A 280 1.16 -21.47 11.43
C ASN A 280 1.91 -20.59 10.43
N ASN A 281 3.07 -21.02 10.00
CA ASN A 281 4.04 -20.26 9.23
C ASN A 281 3.68 -20.06 7.75
N ASN A 282 2.51 -20.50 7.32
CA ASN A 282 2.10 -20.36 5.91
C ASN A 282 2.00 -18.89 5.46
N TYR A 283 1.86 -17.94 6.41
CA TYR A 283 1.90 -16.51 6.10
C TYR A 283 3.29 -16.06 5.61
N SER A 284 4.36 -16.69 6.08
CA SER A 284 5.73 -16.43 5.60
C SER A 284 5.92 -16.79 4.14
N ASP A 285 5.25 -17.83 3.67
CA ASP A 285 5.34 -18.27 2.28
C ASP A 285 4.77 -17.25 1.30
N LEU A 286 3.87 -16.37 1.74
CA LEU A 286 3.34 -15.27 0.93
C LEU A 286 4.42 -14.25 0.55
N PHE A 287 5.37 -14.00 1.43
CA PHE A 287 6.46 -13.04 1.19
C PHE A 287 7.67 -13.67 0.51
N SER A 288 7.84 -14.98 0.62
CA SER A 288 8.86 -15.75 -0.09
C SER A 288 8.39 -16.24 -1.46
N SER A 289 7.05 -16.37 -1.64
CA SER A 289 6.44 -16.87 -2.86
C SER A 289 6.23 -15.76 -3.88
N THR A 290 6.74 -15.98 -5.09
CA THR A 290 6.43 -15.10 -6.24
C THR A 290 4.96 -15.17 -6.67
N ASN A 291 4.12 -15.97 -6.02
CA ASN A 291 2.75 -16.22 -6.48
C ASN A 291 1.79 -15.04 -6.25
N ALA A 292 1.90 -14.33 -5.14
CA ALA A 292 1.09 -13.14 -4.85
C ALA A 292 1.66 -11.85 -5.47
N SER A 293 2.90 -11.88 -5.97
CA SER A 293 3.59 -10.71 -6.48
C SER A 293 3.00 -10.20 -7.78
N LEU A 294 2.80 -8.90 -7.86
CA LEU A 294 2.49 -8.13 -9.08
C LEU A 294 3.74 -7.44 -9.62
N MET A 295 4.61 -6.95 -8.72
CA MET A 295 5.92 -6.41 -9.08
C MET A 295 6.96 -6.86 -8.05
N THR A 296 8.03 -7.48 -8.52
CA THR A 296 9.15 -7.95 -7.69
C THR A 296 10.47 -7.50 -8.26
N VAL A 297 11.33 -7.00 -7.39
CA VAL A 297 12.74 -6.71 -7.69
C VAL A 297 13.59 -7.84 -7.14
N SER A 298 14.39 -8.45 -8.00
CA SER A 298 15.29 -9.52 -7.62
C SER A 298 16.64 -8.98 -7.13
N PHE A 299 17.16 -9.59 -6.08
CA PHE A 299 18.46 -9.28 -5.49
C PHE A 299 19.36 -10.54 -5.47
N SER A 300 20.65 -10.35 -5.27
CA SER A 300 21.55 -11.45 -4.97
C SER A 300 21.37 -11.89 -3.51
N SER A 301 21.38 -13.17 -3.27
CA SER A 301 21.44 -13.72 -1.90
C SER A 301 22.84 -13.60 -1.27
N ASN A 302 23.83 -13.12 -2.01
CA ASN A 302 25.21 -12.98 -1.56
C ASN A 302 25.90 -11.84 -2.32
N GLU A 303 26.57 -10.95 -1.61
CA GLU A 303 27.29 -9.77 -2.15
C GLU A 303 28.35 -10.14 -3.21
N LYS A 304 28.96 -11.31 -3.05
CA LYS A 304 29.98 -11.78 -4.01
C LYS A 304 29.42 -11.96 -5.43
N TYR A 305 28.13 -12.24 -5.54
CA TYR A 305 27.48 -12.59 -6.81
C TYR A 305 26.56 -11.50 -7.37
N GLY A 306 26.37 -10.40 -6.65
CA GLY A 306 25.55 -9.29 -7.13
C GLY A 306 25.10 -8.35 -6.02
N THR A 307 24.22 -7.42 -6.37
CA THR A 307 23.66 -6.45 -5.44
C THR A 307 22.70 -7.14 -4.48
N THR A 308 22.89 -6.88 -3.19
CA THR A 308 22.02 -7.35 -2.10
C THR A 308 21.07 -6.25 -1.66
N SER A 309 19.94 -6.62 -1.05
CA SER A 309 19.04 -5.69 -0.38
C SER A 309 19.57 -5.32 1.00
N GLU A 310 19.46 -4.04 1.38
CA GLU A 310 19.84 -3.55 2.73
C GLU A 310 18.74 -3.83 3.78
N LEU A 311 17.52 -4.14 3.35
CA LEU A 311 16.36 -4.23 4.26
C LEU A 311 16.56 -5.24 5.38
N ARG A 312 17.20 -6.37 5.08
CA ARG A 312 17.50 -7.34 6.11
C ARG A 312 18.40 -6.78 7.20
N GLU A 313 19.49 -6.10 6.84
CA GLU A 313 20.45 -5.54 7.80
C GLU A 313 19.83 -4.37 8.60
N ILE A 314 18.84 -3.71 8.05
CA ILE A 314 18.13 -2.61 8.72
C ILE A 314 17.09 -3.16 9.69
N PHE A 315 16.28 -4.13 9.28
CA PHE A 315 15.12 -4.60 10.04
C PHE A 315 15.42 -5.82 10.92
N SER A 316 16.22 -6.78 10.43
CA SER A 316 16.44 -8.06 11.10
C SER A 316 17.86 -8.61 10.87
N PRO A 317 18.90 -7.88 11.31
CA PRO A 317 20.29 -8.33 11.17
C PRO A 317 20.57 -9.57 12.01
N ASN A 318 21.65 -10.27 11.67
CA ASN A 318 22.10 -11.43 12.44
C ASN A 318 22.70 -11.03 13.79
N GLU A 319 23.18 -9.81 13.93
CA GLU A 319 23.69 -9.27 15.20
C GLU A 319 22.53 -9.11 16.18
N ILE A 320 22.63 -9.73 17.36
CA ILE A 320 21.63 -9.59 18.41
C ILE A 320 21.56 -8.12 18.87
N GLY A 321 20.35 -7.57 18.88
CA GLY A 321 20.12 -6.15 19.19
C GLY A 321 20.63 -5.17 18.13
N GLY A 322 21.04 -5.65 16.96
CA GLY A 322 21.56 -4.83 15.86
C GLY A 322 20.51 -4.15 14.99
N ALA A 323 19.23 -4.48 15.15
CA ALA A 323 18.16 -3.91 14.32
C ALA A 323 18.11 -2.38 14.45
N GLN A 324 18.10 -1.70 13.29
CA GLN A 324 18.08 -0.24 13.21
C GLN A 324 16.65 0.30 13.24
N VAL A 325 15.71 -0.45 12.67
CA VAL A 325 14.28 -0.12 12.58
C VAL A 325 13.47 -1.28 13.15
N LEU A 326 12.52 -0.96 14.01
CA LEU A 326 11.68 -1.91 14.75
C LEU A 326 10.21 -1.65 14.44
N ALA A 327 9.36 -2.65 14.66
CA ALA A 327 7.91 -2.44 14.63
C ALA A 327 7.50 -1.48 15.75
N SER A 328 6.67 -0.49 15.41
CA SER A 328 6.23 0.51 16.39
C SER A 328 5.31 -0.10 17.45
N PRO A 329 5.27 0.45 18.66
CA PRO A 329 4.22 0.15 19.62
C PRO A 329 2.82 0.37 19.06
N GLY A 330 2.65 1.37 18.17
CA GLY A 330 1.38 1.68 17.52
C GLY A 330 0.81 0.52 16.70
N ILE A 331 1.61 -0.12 15.83
CA ILE A 331 1.13 -1.28 15.04
C ILE A 331 0.88 -2.52 15.92
N VAL A 332 1.69 -2.71 16.95
CA VAL A 332 1.48 -3.81 17.91
C VAL A 332 0.17 -3.61 18.67
N SER A 333 -0.10 -2.39 19.12
CA SER A 333 -1.36 -2.02 19.78
C SER A 333 -2.55 -2.16 18.83
N LEU A 334 -2.45 -1.69 17.59
CA LEU A 334 -3.50 -1.83 16.58
C LEU A 334 -3.86 -3.31 16.36
N ALA A 335 -2.86 -4.18 16.21
CA ALA A 335 -3.10 -5.61 16.09
C ALA A 335 -3.73 -6.21 17.34
N GLY A 336 -3.28 -5.77 18.54
CA GLY A 336 -3.81 -6.22 19.83
C GLY A 336 -5.27 -5.80 20.08
N MET A 337 -5.71 -4.68 19.52
CA MET A 337 -7.10 -4.20 19.63
C MET A 337 -8.08 -4.94 18.72
N GLN A 338 -7.62 -5.71 17.74
CA GLN A 338 -8.50 -6.49 16.88
C GLN A 338 -9.11 -7.66 17.65
N MET A 339 -10.38 -7.96 17.37
CA MET A 339 -11.08 -9.08 17.99
C MET A 339 -10.90 -10.34 17.15
N PHE A 340 -10.12 -11.27 17.64
CA PHE A 340 -9.98 -12.58 16.99
C PHE A 340 -11.26 -13.40 17.17
N CYS A 341 -11.76 -13.99 16.07
CA CYS A 341 -12.98 -14.80 16.08
C CYS A 341 -12.64 -16.26 15.77
N THR A 342 -13.06 -17.18 16.66
CA THR A 342 -12.86 -18.63 16.50
C THR A 342 -14.18 -19.35 16.53
N GLU A 343 -14.41 -20.25 15.57
CA GLU A 343 -15.55 -21.18 15.60
C GLU A 343 -15.28 -22.30 16.60
N VAL A 344 -16.10 -22.42 17.63
CA VAL A 344 -15.97 -23.43 18.69
C VAL A 344 -16.90 -24.62 18.52
N ASP A 345 -18.06 -24.41 17.90
CA ASP A 345 -19.00 -25.45 17.55
C ASP A 345 -19.59 -25.21 16.16
N LYS A 346 -19.24 -26.10 15.20
CA LYS A 346 -19.72 -26.02 13.81
C LYS A 346 -21.20 -26.34 13.68
N ASP A 347 -21.69 -27.24 14.49
CA ASP A 347 -23.06 -27.74 14.39
C ASP A 347 -24.04 -26.69 14.92
N ASN A 348 -23.70 -26.02 16.01
CA ASN A 348 -24.48 -24.96 16.64
C ASN A 348 -24.10 -23.55 16.19
N LYS A 349 -23.07 -23.37 15.36
CA LYS A 349 -22.52 -22.07 14.93
C LYS A 349 -22.15 -21.17 16.12
N GLU A 350 -21.51 -21.74 17.11
CA GLU A 350 -21.01 -21.00 18.27
C GLU A 350 -19.63 -20.44 17.99
N TYR A 351 -19.43 -19.16 18.32
CA TYR A 351 -18.20 -18.43 18.10
C TYR A 351 -17.70 -17.79 19.38
N GLU A 352 -16.38 -17.86 19.59
CA GLU A 352 -15.70 -17.17 20.67
C GLU A 352 -14.93 -15.97 20.12
N TYR A 353 -14.88 -14.91 20.90
CA TYR A 353 -14.23 -13.65 20.52
C TYR A 353 -13.20 -13.26 21.57
N GLY A 354 -12.10 -12.64 21.09
CA GLY A 354 -11.08 -12.08 21.96
C GLY A 354 -10.11 -13.10 22.51
N ASP A 355 -9.64 -12.86 23.73
CA ASP A 355 -8.46 -13.50 24.28
C ASP A 355 -8.75 -14.69 25.21
N LYS A 356 -9.89 -15.35 25.11
CA LYS A 356 -10.23 -16.52 25.97
C LYS A 356 -9.06 -17.50 26.17
N TYR A 357 -8.04 -17.41 25.29
CA TYR A 357 -6.84 -18.23 25.32
C TYR A 357 -5.56 -17.43 25.17
N ASP A 358 -5.51 -16.19 25.67
CA ASP A 358 -4.37 -15.31 25.47
C ASP A 358 -4.14 -14.95 23.98
N TYR A 359 -5.22 -14.85 23.20
CA TYR A 359 -5.22 -14.40 21.81
C TYR A 359 -5.05 -12.88 21.78
N GLN A 360 -4.02 -12.45 21.13
CA GLN A 360 -3.68 -11.04 21.00
C GLN A 360 -4.16 -10.51 19.64
N GLY A 361 -5.48 -10.45 19.44
CA GLY A 361 -6.03 -9.78 18.29
C GLY A 361 -5.59 -10.33 16.94
N ASP A 362 -5.17 -9.46 16.04
CA ASP A 362 -4.69 -9.85 14.71
C ASP A 362 -3.30 -10.50 14.75
N LEU A 363 -3.17 -11.66 14.15
CA LEU A 363 -1.94 -12.46 14.22
C LEU A 363 -0.90 -12.09 13.15
N ARG A 364 -1.22 -11.23 12.17
CA ARG A 364 -0.29 -10.90 11.07
C ARG A 364 0.96 -10.21 11.57
N ILE A 365 0.82 -9.28 12.51
CA ILE A 365 1.97 -8.57 13.10
C ILE A 365 2.82 -9.54 13.93
N LYS A 366 2.18 -10.37 14.74
CA LYS A 366 2.87 -11.41 15.51
C LYS A 366 3.60 -12.43 14.63
N ALA A 367 3.05 -12.77 13.45
CA ALA A 367 3.67 -13.67 12.50
C ALA A 367 4.86 -13.06 11.76
N THR A 368 4.98 -11.75 11.74
CA THR A 368 6.01 -11.00 11.01
C THR A 368 6.99 -10.25 11.92
N THR A 369 6.87 -10.42 13.23
CA THR A 369 7.80 -9.89 14.22
C THR A 369 8.32 -11.00 15.15
N TYR A 370 9.45 -10.77 15.80
CA TYR A 370 10.03 -11.69 16.77
C TYR A 370 10.84 -10.96 17.85
N SER A 371 11.27 -11.72 18.85
CA SER A 371 12.18 -11.24 19.88
C SER A 371 13.51 -11.98 19.84
N GLN A 372 14.60 -11.26 20.12
CA GLN A 372 15.94 -11.84 20.36
C GLN A 372 16.29 -11.71 21.83
N ILE A 373 16.98 -12.73 22.39
CA ILE A 373 17.53 -12.70 23.74
C ILE A 373 19.04 -12.83 23.61
N ASP A 374 19.77 -11.87 24.17
CA ASP A 374 21.22 -12.00 24.29
C ASP A 374 21.55 -12.95 25.46
N THR A 375 21.85 -14.19 25.14
CA THR A 375 22.21 -15.21 26.12
C THR A 375 23.64 -15.04 26.67
N ASN A 376 24.45 -14.17 26.04
CA ASN A 376 25.79 -13.84 26.52
C ASN A 376 25.78 -12.67 27.53
N ASP A 377 24.67 -11.97 27.65
CA ASP A 377 24.46 -10.95 28.65
C ASP A 377 23.95 -11.58 29.95
N GLU A 378 24.57 -11.23 31.07
CA GLU A 378 24.16 -11.73 32.42
C GLU A 378 22.69 -11.41 32.74
N LEU A 379 22.17 -10.30 32.21
CA LEU A 379 20.78 -9.87 32.39
C LEU A 379 19.83 -10.52 31.35
N GLN A 380 20.36 -11.29 30.40
CA GLN A 380 19.58 -11.85 29.29
C GLN A 380 18.69 -10.79 28.62
N THR A 381 19.31 -9.67 28.21
CA THR A 381 18.60 -8.56 27.58
C THR A 381 17.76 -9.04 26.40
N LYS A 382 16.47 -8.71 26.44
CA LYS A 382 15.50 -9.04 25.40
C LYS A 382 15.30 -7.88 24.46
N TYR A 383 15.46 -8.13 23.16
CA TYR A 383 15.13 -7.20 22.08
C TYR A 383 13.85 -7.68 21.42
N SER A 384 12.79 -6.87 21.47
CA SER A 384 11.45 -7.21 20.97
C SER A 384 11.09 -6.40 19.72
N ASN A 385 10.03 -6.80 19.03
CA ASN A 385 9.45 -6.11 17.88
C ASN A 385 10.40 -6.01 16.67
N ILE A 386 11.30 -6.98 16.52
CA ILE A 386 12.18 -7.08 15.36
C ILE A 386 11.36 -7.53 14.16
N ILE A 387 11.42 -6.77 13.06
CA ILE A 387 10.65 -7.05 11.85
C ILE A 387 11.30 -8.18 11.06
N ALA A 388 10.60 -9.31 10.96
CA ALA A 388 11.10 -10.50 10.29
C ALA A 388 10.80 -10.58 8.79
N LYS A 389 9.97 -9.70 8.26
CA LYS A 389 9.40 -9.79 6.91
C LYS A 389 10.44 -9.96 5.79
N PHE A 390 11.62 -9.36 5.95
CA PHE A 390 12.72 -9.44 4.99
C PHE A 390 13.72 -10.56 5.27
N ASN A 391 13.45 -11.41 6.27
CA ASN A 391 14.31 -12.52 6.68
C ASN A 391 13.56 -13.84 6.90
N MET A 392 12.34 -13.97 6.39
CA MET A 392 11.44 -15.07 6.75
C MET A 392 11.89 -16.45 6.23
N GLY A 393 12.64 -16.49 5.12
CA GLY A 393 13.20 -17.74 4.61
C GLY A 393 14.21 -18.44 5.54
N SER A 394 14.68 -17.74 6.57
CA SER A 394 15.64 -18.23 7.56
C SER A 394 15.02 -18.43 8.95
N LEU A 395 13.75 -18.05 9.13
CA LEU A 395 13.05 -18.14 10.41
C LEU A 395 12.37 -19.49 10.56
N SER A 396 12.94 -20.35 11.40
CA SER A 396 12.20 -21.45 11.99
C SER A 396 11.46 -20.90 13.21
N LEU A 397 10.19 -20.55 13.06
CA LEU A 397 9.31 -20.19 14.17
C LEU A 397 8.93 -21.49 14.91
N ALA A 398 9.87 -22.08 15.62
CA ALA A 398 9.57 -23.19 16.51
C ALA A 398 8.90 -22.65 17.78
N GLY A 399 7.65 -23.02 17.99
CA GLY A 399 6.84 -23.03 19.22
C GLY A 399 6.92 -21.89 20.25
N ASN A 400 8.06 -21.33 20.45
CA ASN A 400 8.35 -20.08 21.16
C ASN A 400 8.90 -19.11 20.14
N LEU A 401 8.42 -17.89 20.09
CA LEU A 401 8.81 -16.80 19.19
C LEU A 401 10.31 -16.38 19.29
N GLU A 402 11.17 -17.30 19.64
CA GLU A 402 12.61 -17.16 19.67
C GLU A 402 13.14 -17.69 18.35
N ALA A 403 13.55 -16.79 17.48
CA ALA A 403 14.08 -17.14 16.19
C ALA A 403 15.49 -17.73 16.32
N ASN A 404 15.65 -18.97 15.88
CA ASN A 404 16.98 -19.50 15.55
C ASN A 404 17.35 -18.99 14.17
N PHE A 405 18.20 -17.98 14.11
CA PHE A 405 18.73 -17.44 12.87
C PHE A 405 19.71 -18.40 12.21
N SER A 406 19.54 -18.63 10.92
CA SER A 406 20.62 -19.09 10.06
C SER A 406 21.24 -17.90 9.33
N PRO A 407 22.52 -17.60 9.53
CA PRO A 407 23.15 -16.33 9.11
C PRO A 407 23.48 -16.23 7.60
N THR A 408 22.92 -17.04 6.71
CA THR A 408 23.58 -17.29 5.43
C THR A 408 22.92 -16.72 4.18
N SER A 409 21.75 -16.07 4.24
CA SER A 409 21.14 -15.57 3.01
C SER A 409 20.43 -14.23 3.17
N TYR A 410 20.83 -13.26 2.33
CA TYR A 410 20.09 -12.02 2.12
C TYR A 410 18.73 -12.30 1.46
N THR A 411 17.80 -11.37 1.60
CA THR A 411 16.54 -11.39 0.86
C THR A 411 16.84 -11.41 -0.64
N SER A 412 16.38 -12.46 -1.32
CA SER A 412 16.64 -12.63 -2.76
C SER A 412 15.63 -11.89 -3.65
N SER A 413 14.56 -11.35 -3.06
CA SER A 413 13.55 -10.59 -3.78
C SER A 413 12.80 -9.65 -2.84
N VAL A 414 12.46 -8.48 -3.36
CA VAL A 414 11.63 -7.49 -2.69
C VAL A 414 10.37 -7.28 -3.53
N MET A 415 9.21 -7.54 -2.94
CA MET A 415 7.93 -7.28 -3.59
C MET A 415 7.58 -5.80 -3.43
N LEU A 416 7.47 -5.08 -4.55
CA LEU A 416 7.01 -3.70 -4.56
C LEU A 416 5.50 -3.57 -4.76
N GLN A 417 4.85 -4.60 -5.32
CA GLN A 417 3.39 -4.67 -5.43
C GLN A 417 2.93 -6.12 -5.35
N ARG A 418 1.81 -6.35 -4.66
CA ARG A 418 1.18 -7.66 -4.58
C ARG A 418 -0.35 -7.58 -4.70
N ALA A 419 -1.00 -8.71 -4.87
CA ALA A 419 -2.42 -8.80 -5.18
C ALA A 419 -3.32 -8.17 -4.09
N GLU A 420 -2.97 -8.32 -2.83
CA GLU A 420 -3.72 -7.78 -1.69
C GLU A 420 -3.81 -6.25 -1.72
N LEU A 421 -2.75 -5.59 -2.22
CA LEU A 421 -2.77 -4.15 -2.45
C LEU A 421 -3.91 -3.75 -3.40
N ALA A 422 -4.10 -4.49 -4.50
CA ALA A 422 -5.17 -4.19 -5.45
C ALA A 422 -6.57 -4.29 -4.81
N TYR A 423 -6.79 -5.26 -3.94
CA TYR A 423 -8.07 -5.43 -3.21
C TYR A 423 -8.31 -4.29 -2.22
N LEU A 424 -7.30 -3.92 -1.44
CA LEU A 424 -7.44 -2.84 -0.45
C LEU A 424 -7.59 -1.48 -1.14
N ARG A 425 -6.88 -1.25 -2.25
CA ARG A 425 -7.09 -0.07 -3.11
C ARG A 425 -8.48 -0.02 -3.74
N PHE A 426 -9.01 -1.18 -4.14
CA PHE A 426 -10.38 -1.26 -4.64
C PHE A 426 -11.39 -0.93 -3.53
N ALA A 427 -11.19 -1.45 -2.31
CA ALA A 427 -12.03 -1.09 -1.16
C ALA A 427 -11.96 0.42 -0.84
N GLU A 428 -10.76 1.02 -0.86
CA GLU A 428 -10.56 2.47 -0.70
C GLU A 428 -11.32 3.26 -1.78
N ALA A 429 -11.23 2.83 -3.04
CA ALA A 429 -11.94 3.47 -4.15
C ALA A 429 -13.47 3.34 -4.02
N LEU A 430 -13.99 2.20 -3.56
CA LEU A 430 -15.41 2.01 -3.30
C LEU A 430 -15.93 2.95 -2.19
N ILE A 431 -15.16 3.15 -1.12
CA ILE A 431 -15.53 4.09 -0.06
C ILE A 431 -15.54 5.52 -0.61
N GLY A 432 -14.57 5.87 -1.46
CA GLY A 432 -14.55 7.16 -2.15
C GLY A 432 -15.75 7.36 -3.08
N LEU A 433 -16.19 6.31 -3.78
CA LEU A 433 -17.41 6.34 -4.60
C LEU A 433 -18.67 6.55 -3.75
N ASP A 434 -18.77 5.87 -2.60
CA ASP A 434 -19.89 6.05 -1.68
C ASP A 434 -19.97 7.51 -1.22
N ALA A 435 -18.84 8.12 -0.87
CA ALA A 435 -18.74 9.54 -0.54
C ALA A 435 -19.15 10.47 -1.69
N GLN A 436 -19.05 10.01 -2.94
CA GLN A 436 -19.52 10.71 -4.14
C GLN A 436 -20.98 10.39 -4.50
N GLY A 437 -21.70 9.67 -3.62
CA GLY A 437 -23.12 9.38 -3.78
C GLY A 437 -23.45 8.07 -4.51
N TYR A 438 -22.48 7.19 -4.74
CA TYR A 438 -22.75 5.83 -5.27
C TYR A 438 -23.20 4.93 -4.13
N LYS A 439 -24.47 4.57 -4.13
CA LYS A 439 -25.05 3.73 -3.08
C LYS A 439 -24.51 2.29 -3.12
N ASP A 440 -24.45 1.68 -1.95
CA ASP A 440 -23.97 0.32 -1.69
C ASP A 440 -22.45 0.11 -1.87
N ALA A 441 -21.71 1.12 -2.34
CA ALA A 441 -20.28 0.99 -2.56
C ALA A 441 -19.50 0.69 -1.27
N MET A 442 -19.86 1.35 -0.16
CA MET A 442 -19.26 1.12 1.17
C MET A 442 -19.57 -0.30 1.69
N THR A 443 -20.76 -0.83 1.45
CA THR A 443 -21.14 -2.20 1.79
C THR A 443 -20.29 -3.22 1.01
N TYR A 444 -20.02 -2.95 -0.26
CA TYR A 444 -19.14 -3.81 -1.06
C TYR A 444 -17.67 -3.70 -0.63
N ALA A 445 -17.22 -2.53 -0.21
CA ALA A 445 -15.89 -2.38 0.42
C ALA A 445 -15.77 -3.29 1.66
N MET A 446 -16.77 -3.29 2.55
CA MET A 446 -16.81 -4.22 3.69
C MET A 446 -16.81 -5.69 3.24
N SER A 447 -17.47 -6.02 2.13
CA SER A 447 -17.49 -7.39 1.60
C SER A 447 -16.11 -7.88 1.14
N ILE A 448 -15.24 -7.00 0.72
CA ILE A 448 -13.85 -7.33 0.38
C ILE A 448 -13.05 -7.64 1.65
N LEU A 449 -13.23 -6.85 2.70
CA LEU A 449 -12.53 -7.03 3.96
C LEU A 449 -13.00 -8.27 4.72
N LYS A 450 -14.30 -8.44 4.85
CA LYS A 450 -14.93 -9.43 5.74
C LYS A 450 -15.20 -10.78 5.08
N LYS A 451 -15.71 -10.78 3.84
CA LYS A 451 -16.16 -12.00 3.13
C LYS A 451 -15.33 -12.32 1.90
N GLY A 452 -14.49 -11.41 1.46
CA GLY A 452 -13.90 -11.45 0.14
C GLY A 452 -14.88 -11.13 -0.98
N ALA A 453 -14.34 -10.87 -2.16
CA ALA A 453 -15.14 -10.49 -3.32
C ALA A 453 -15.93 -11.69 -3.85
N LYS A 454 -17.26 -11.63 -3.77
CA LYS A 454 -18.20 -12.66 -4.24
C LYS A 454 -19.41 -12.02 -4.90
N GLY A 455 -19.93 -12.65 -5.96
CA GLY A 455 -21.17 -12.21 -6.59
C GLY A 455 -21.00 -11.00 -7.51
N VAL A 456 -22.11 -10.39 -7.85
CA VAL A 456 -22.18 -9.18 -8.66
C VAL A 456 -22.38 -7.99 -7.74
N TYR A 457 -21.47 -7.01 -7.83
CA TYR A 457 -21.53 -5.75 -7.09
C TYR A 457 -22.08 -4.67 -8.01
N THR A 458 -23.29 -4.18 -7.70
CA THR A 458 -23.92 -3.10 -8.44
C THR A 458 -24.02 -1.88 -7.54
N ILE A 459 -23.36 -0.79 -7.94
CA ILE A 459 -23.42 0.51 -7.27
C ILE A 459 -24.03 1.55 -8.21
N TYR A 460 -24.78 2.49 -7.66
CA TYR A 460 -25.49 3.46 -8.47
C TYR A 460 -25.50 4.85 -7.82
N GLN A 461 -25.47 5.87 -8.66
CA GLN A 461 -25.48 7.26 -8.25
C GLN A 461 -26.83 7.89 -8.54
N ASN A 462 -27.32 8.68 -7.56
CA ASN A 462 -28.52 9.50 -7.68
C ASN A 462 -29.70 8.76 -8.31
N PRO A 463 -30.36 7.85 -7.57
CA PRO A 463 -31.56 7.17 -8.07
C PRO A 463 -32.67 8.20 -8.31
N VAL A 464 -33.29 8.11 -9.46
CA VAL A 464 -34.47 8.89 -9.81
C VAL A 464 -35.70 8.03 -9.53
N TYR A 465 -36.56 8.51 -8.67
CA TYR A 465 -37.79 7.83 -8.31
C TYR A 465 -38.98 8.49 -8.99
N GLU A 466 -39.94 7.66 -9.44
CA GLU A 466 -41.25 8.11 -9.90
C GLU A 466 -42.31 7.59 -8.95
N VAL A 467 -43.27 8.45 -8.65
CA VAL A 467 -44.50 8.06 -7.91
C VAL A 467 -45.52 7.59 -8.92
N ARG A 468 -45.94 6.35 -8.81
CA ARG A 468 -46.95 5.76 -9.69
C ARG A 468 -48.13 5.28 -8.87
N GLU A 469 -49.34 5.40 -9.45
CA GLU A 469 -50.53 4.82 -8.92
C GLU A 469 -50.41 3.27 -8.96
N VAL A 470 -50.73 2.64 -7.85
CA VAL A 470 -50.74 1.17 -7.78
C VAL A 470 -52.04 0.67 -8.38
N VAL A 471 -51.94 -0.18 -9.39
CA VAL A 471 -53.09 -0.81 -10.05
C VAL A 471 -53.09 -2.31 -9.79
N ASP A 472 -54.28 -2.92 -9.72
CA ASP A 472 -54.43 -4.34 -9.58
C ASP A 472 -54.19 -5.10 -10.90
N GLU A 473 -54.36 -6.40 -10.91
CA GLU A 473 -54.19 -7.27 -12.09
C GLU A 473 -55.17 -6.97 -13.26
N ASN A 474 -56.24 -6.20 -13.01
CA ASN A 474 -57.18 -5.75 -14.02
C ASN A 474 -56.90 -4.35 -14.54
N GLY A 475 -55.91 -3.64 -13.93
CA GLY A 475 -55.55 -2.26 -14.26
C GLY A 475 -56.36 -1.22 -13.48
N ASP A 476 -57.13 -1.61 -12.48
CA ASP A 476 -57.90 -0.69 -11.65
C ASP A 476 -57.04 -0.15 -10.47
N PRO A 477 -57.20 1.13 -10.06
CA PRO A 477 -56.47 1.70 -8.94
C PRO A 477 -56.70 0.96 -7.63
N VAL A 478 -55.61 0.56 -6.98
CA VAL A 478 -55.70 0.03 -5.60
C VAL A 478 -55.99 1.21 -4.67
N MET A 479 -57.06 1.09 -3.90
CA MET A 479 -57.50 2.13 -2.97
C MET A 479 -56.94 1.87 -1.57
N GLU A 480 -56.56 2.94 -0.88
CA GLU A 480 -56.18 2.90 0.54
C GLU A 480 -57.00 3.91 1.37
N PRO A 481 -57.13 3.75 2.70
CA PRO A 481 -57.82 4.73 3.54
C PRO A 481 -57.21 6.13 3.42
N ASP A 482 -58.05 7.14 3.29
CA ASP A 482 -57.60 8.52 3.31
C ASP A 482 -57.49 9.01 4.76
N GLU A 483 -56.24 9.08 5.26
CA GLU A 483 -55.94 9.51 6.63
C GLU A 483 -55.75 11.06 6.74
N SER A 484 -56.09 11.81 5.71
CA SER A 484 -55.99 13.30 5.78
C SER A 484 -56.98 13.88 6.79
N GLU A 485 -56.62 14.96 7.48
CA GLU A 485 -57.43 15.58 8.53
C GLU A 485 -58.81 16.04 8.02
N ASP A 486 -58.97 16.28 6.71
CA ASP A 486 -60.18 16.74 6.07
C ASP A 486 -60.99 15.62 5.38
N ALA A 487 -60.55 14.37 5.50
CA ALA A 487 -61.24 13.24 4.86
C ALA A 487 -62.52 12.84 5.61
N GLU A 488 -63.61 12.55 4.85
CA GLU A 488 -64.82 11.96 5.45
C GLU A 488 -64.54 10.54 6.00
N GLU A 489 -65.20 10.16 7.08
CA GLU A 489 -65.02 8.86 7.71
C GLU A 489 -65.28 7.70 6.72
N GLY A 490 -64.25 6.91 6.45
CA GLY A 490 -64.27 5.82 5.47
C GLY A 490 -63.94 6.23 4.04
N ALA A 491 -63.47 7.45 3.80
CA ALA A 491 -62.98 7.86 2.48
C ALA A 491 -61.77 7.03 2.04
N LEU A 492 -61.71 6.74 0.75
CA LEU A 492 -60.62 6.01 0.12
C LEU A 492 -59.93 6.89 -0.93
N LYS A 493 -58.61 6.81 -1.02
CA LYS A 493 -57.84 7.45 -2.07
C LYS A 493 -57.02 6.40 -2.85
N PRO A 494 -56.63 6.70 -4.10
CA PRO A 494 -55.70 5.84 -4.83
C PRO A 494 -54.38 5.70 -4.09
N LYS A 495 -53.89 4.48 -4.00
CA LYS A 495 -52.56 4.18 -3.44
C LYS A 495 -51.49 4.54 -4.42
N TYR A 496 -50.50 5.26 -3.96
CA TYR A 496 -49.29 5.58 -4.74
C TYR A 496 -48.07 4.93 -4.12
N GLU A 497 -47.23 4.35 -4.95
CA GLU A 497 -45.96 3.82 -4.52
C GLU A 497 -44.80 4.47 -5.29
N THR A 498 -43.67 4.59 -4.61
CA THR A 498 -42.47 5.14 -5.20
C THR A 498 -41.67 4.02 -5.85
N TYR A 499 -41.50 4.11 -7.15
CA TYR A 499 -40.72 3.14 -7.94
C TYR A 499 -39.42 3.79 -8.40
N LEU A 500 -38.36 3.00 -8.44
CA LEU A 500 -37.12 3.41 -9.04
C LEU A 500 -37.27 3.47 -10.56
N ALA A 501 -37.12 4.66 -11.13
CA ALA A 501 -37.28 4.87 -12.57
C ALA A 501 -35.96 4.75 -13.33
N SER A 502 -34.87 5.33 -12.79
CA SER A 502 -33.56 5.34 -13.42
C SER A 502 -32.45 5.70 -12.42
N TYR A 503 -31.20 5.63 -12.88
CA TYR A 503 -30.01 6.14 -12.19
C TYR A 503 -29.30 7.15 -13.09
N GLN A 504 -28.59 8.12 -12.47
CA GLN A 504 -27.72 9.00 -13.27
C GLN A 504 -26.48 8.26 -13.76
N ASP A 505 -25.92 7.37 -12.95
CA ASP A 505 -24.80 6.50 -13.30
C ASP A 505 -24.88 5.19 -12.53
N MET A 506 -24.37 4.12 -13.16
CA MET A 506 -24.33 2.79 -12.56
C MET A 506 -23.01 2.11 -12.92
N LEU A 507 -22.42 1.44 -11.95
CA LEU A 507 -21.24 0.59 -12.12
C LEU A 507 -21.56 -0.83 -11.64
N GLU A 508 -21.08 -1.81 -12.40
CA GLU A 508 -21.21 -3.21 -12.06
C GLU A 508 -19.83 -3.88 -12.03
N PHE A 509 -19.59 -4.65 -10.99
CA PHE A 509 -18.36 -5.43 -10.78
C PHE A 509 -18.76 -6.90 -10.60
N ASP A 510 -18.56 -7.72 -11.61
CA ASP A 510 -18.95 -9.15 -11.59
C ASP A 510 -17.80 -10.03 -11.09
N PHE A 511 -17.89 -10.45 -9.84
CA PHE A 511 -17.02 -11.46 -9.25
C PHE A 511 -17.63 -12.88 -9.29
N ALA A 512 -18.89 -13.02 -9.68
CA ALA A 512 -19.59 -14.31 -9.68
C ALA A 512 -19.08 -15.23 -10.79
N SER A 513 -18.70 -14.68 -11.95
CA SER A 513 -18.19 -15.43 -13.10
C SER A 513 -16.77 -15.96 -12.93
N LEU A 514 -16.05 -15.51 -11.90
CA LEU A 514 -14.65 -15.84 -11.68
C LEU A 514 -14.50 -17.13 -10.88
N LYS A 515 -13.96 -18.17 -11.52
CA LYS A 515 -13.64 -19.42 -10.81
C LYS A 515 -12.62 -19.19 -9.70
N GLY A 516 -12.92 -19.63 -8.50
CA GLY A 516 -12.05 -19.53 -7.31
C GLY A 516 -12.34 -18.35 -6.39
N PHE A 517 -13.31 -17.48 -6.74
CA PHE A 517 -13.77 -16.41 -5.84
C PHE A 517 -14.87 -16.88 -4.86
N SER A 518 -15.53 -18.01 -5.13
CA SER A 518 -16.60 -18.54 -4.28
C SER A 518 -16.16 -18.82 -2.83
N ASP A 519 -14.87 -19.10 -2.65
CA ASP A 519 -14.29 -19.53 -1.37
C ASP A 519 -13.42 -18.46 -0.70
N ASN A 520 -13.52 -17.23 -1.17
CA ASN A 520 -12.74 -16.11 -0.66
C ASN A 520 -13.20 -15.71 0.76
N ILE A 521 -12.28 -15.75 1.72
CA ILE A 521 -12.56 -15.53 3.14
C ILE A 521 -12.54 -14.06 3.58
N GLY A 522 -12.13 -13.15 2.71
CA GLY A 522 -11.85 -11.75 3.07
C GLY A 522 -10.47 -11.52 3.67
N ILE A 523 -9.96 -10.31 3.50
CA ILE A 523 -8.58 -9.99 3.89
C ILE A 523 -8.40 -10.05 5.41
N HIS A 524 -9.36 -9.53 6.18
CA HIS A 524 -9.30 -9.52 7.64
C HIS A 524 -9.20 -10.92 8.25
N SER A 525 -9.81 -11.92 7.62
CA SER A 525 -9.72 -13.31 8.09
C SER A 525 -8.30 -13.89 8.07
N ARG A 526 -7.38 -13.27 7.41
CA ARG A 526 -5.98 -13.75 7.36
C ARG A 526 -5.32 -13.70 8.73
N GLY A 527 -5.62 -12.69 9.53
CA GLY A 527 -5.04 -12.48 10.86
C GLY A 527 -6.01 -12.59 12.02
N SER A 528 -7.31 -12.37 11.80
CA SER A 528 -8.31 -12.24 12.87
C SER A 528 -9.34 -13.38 12.91
N GLY A 529 -9.05 -14.52 12.30
CA GLY A 529 -9.87 -15.73 12.38
C GLY A 529 -11.12 -15.68 11.48
N GLU A 530 -12.28 -16.07 12.00
CA GLU A 530 -13.54 -16.16 11.23
C GLU A 530 -14.20 -14.79 11.08
N SER A 531 -13.64 -13.92 10.21
CA SER A 531 -14.13 -12.54 10.08
C SER A 531 -15.55 -12.45 9.53
N GLU A 532 -15.98 -13.44 8.74
CA GLU A 532 -17.33 -13.44 8.14
C GLU A 532 -18.44 -13.34 9.21
N VAL A 533 -18.25 -13.97 10.35
CA VAL A 533 -19.20 -13.98 11.45
C VAL A 533 -18.82 -13.07 12.61
N ASN A 534 -17.67 -12.39 12.51
CA ASN A 534 -17.20 -11.49 13.56
C ASN A 534 -18.13 -10.28 13.73
N LYS A 535 -18.87 -10.24 14.85
CA LYS A 535 -19.80 -9.16 15.18
C LYS A 535 -19.12 -7.85 15.60
N TYR A 536 -17.82 -7.88 15.86
CA TYR A 536 -17.02 -6.70 16.22
C TYR A 536 -16.34 -6.07 15.00
N TYR A 537 -16.46 -6.72 13.84
CA TYR A 537 -15.92 -6.24 12.57
C TYR A 537 -17.03 -6.25 11.52
N ALA A 538 -17.88 -5.24 11.55
CA ALA A 538 -19.07 -5.13 10.69
C ALA A 538 -19.44 -3.67 10.44
N LEU A 539 -20.07 -3.42 9.30
CA LEU A 539 -20.69 -2.13 9.00
C LEU A 539 -22.13 -2.17 9.58
N ASP A 540 -22.23 -2.00 10.87
CA ASP A 540 -23.50 -1.97 11.59
C ASP A 540 -23.53 -0.87 12.67
N PRO A 541 -24.73 -0.49 13.19
CA PRO A 541 -24.84 0.60 14.14
C PRO A 541 -24.02 0.41 15.41
N LEU A 542 -23.88 -0.81 15.92
CA LEU A 542 -23.13 -1.04 17.16
C LEU A 542 -21.62 -0.87 16.98
N CYS A 543 -21.09 -1.36 15.86
CA CYS A 543 -19.68 -1.16 15.54
C CYS A 543 -19.34 0.32 15.31
N ILE A 544 -20.22 1.05 14.64
CA ILE A 544 -20.06 2.49 14.41
C ILE A 544 -20.18 3.26 15.74
N ALA A 545 -21.15 2.89 16.60
CA ALA A 545 -21.29 3.53 17.91
C ALA A 545 -20.06 3.31 18.80
N ARG A 546 -19.45 2.12 18.78
CA ARG A 546 -18.16 1.87 19.47
C ARG A 546 -17.07 2.78 18.95
N TYR A 547 -16.99 2.90 17.64
CA TYR A 547 -15.99 3.74 16.98
C TYR A 547 -16.09 5.22 17.38
N ILE A 548 -17.30 5.75 17.55
CA ILE A 548 -17.53 7.14 18.00
C ILE A 548 -17.65 7.28 19.53
N GLY A 549 -17.40 6.20 20.30
CA GLY A 549 -17.46 6.23 21.77
C GLY A 549 -18.85 6.40 22.37
N CYS A 550 -19.89 5.95 21.65
CA CYS A 550 -21.30 6.17 21.99
C CYS A 550 -22.04 4.88 22.28
N THR A 551 -21.43 3.96 23.03
CA THR A 551 -22.07 2.74 23.55
C THR A 551 -22.29 2.81 25.05
N ILE A 552 -23.33 2.12 25.54
CA ILE A 552 -23.60 1.92 26.95
C ILE A 552 -23.84 0.43 27.21
N ARG A 553 -23.84 0.03 28.48
CA ARG A 553 -24.32 -1.29 28.89
C ARG A 553 -25.75 -1.19 29.39
N ASP A 554 -26.61 -2.07 28.90
CA ASP A 554 -28.00 -2.17 29.32
C ASP A 554 -28.16 -2.90 30.66
N SER A 555 -29.41 -3.16 31.06
CA SER A 555 -29.72 -3.85 32.34
C SER A 555 -29.27 -5.32 32.37
N GLU A 556 -28.97 -5.92 31.23
CA GLU A 556 -28.45 -7.29 31.08
C GLU A 556 -26.94 -7.34 30.88
N ASP A 557 -26.26 -6.21 31.10
CA ASP A 557 -24.81 -6.02 30.86
C ASP A 557 -24.41 -6.25 29.39
N ILE A 558 -25.34 -6.04 28.46
CA ILE A 558 -25.11 -6.13 27.01
C ILE A 558 -24.75 -4.73 26.50
N GLU A 559 -23.70 -4.66 25.67
CA GLU A 559 -23.32 -3.43 25.03
C GLU A 559 -24.30 -3.07 23.90
N VAL A 560 -24.86 -1.86 23.98
CA VAL A 560 -25.83 -1.33 23.04
C VAL A 560 -25.48 0.11 22.65
N VAL A 561 -26.05 0.59 21.55
CA VAL A 561 -25.95 2.01 21.17
C VAL A 561 -26.65 2.87 22.21
N ALA A 562 -26.04 3.97 22.65
CA ALA A 562 -26.67 4.90 23.60
C ALA A 562 -27.98 5.46 23.01
N PRO A 563 -29.09 5.48 23.73
CA PRO A 563 -30.41 5.80 23.18
C PRO A 563 -30.55 7.19 22.55
N GLU A 564 -29.76 8.16 23.04
CA GLU A 564 -29.76 9.55 22.57
C GLU A 564 -28.90 9.76 21.33
N VAL A 565 -28.16 8.72 20.87
CA VAL A 565 -27.21 8.83 19.76
C VAL A 565 -27.88 8.49 18.44
N THR A 566 -27.74 9.39 17.49
CA THR A 566 -28.08 9.14 16.09
C THR A 566 -26.80 8.98 15.28
N ILE A 567 -26.56 7.78 14.76
CA ILE A 567 -25.42 7.51 13.87
C ILE A 567 -25.69 8.19 12.54
N THR A 568 -24.76 9.05 12.14
CA THR A 568 -24.84 9.77 10.87
C THR A 568 -24.19 8.98 9.73
N TYR A 569 -24.51 9.35 8.51
CA TYR A 569 -23.80 8.86 7.33
C TYR A 569 -22.29 9.14 7.40
N GLN A 570 -21.91 10.31 7.90
CA GLN A 570 -20.51 10.71 8.03
C GLN A 570 -19.76 9.82 9.05
N ASP A 571 -20.42 9.39 10.13
CA ASP A 571 -19.84 8.46 11.10
C ASP A 571 -19.55 7.10 10.45
N SER A 572 -20.49 6.61 9.66
CA SER A 572 -20.34 5.36 8.90
C SER A 572 -19.19 5.46 7.88
N LEU A 573 -19.12 6.58 7.18
CA LEU A 573 -18.08 6.83 6.18
C LEU A 573 -16.68 6.93 6.83
N ASN A 574 -16.55 7.65 7.94
CA ASN A 574 -15.31 7.77 8.68
C ASN A 574 -14.88 6.44 9.29
N TYR A 575 -15.83 5.68 9.86
CA TYR A 575 -15.59 4.33 10.35
C TYR A 575 -14.99 3.43 9.27
N MET A 576 -15.62 3.38 8.09
CA MET A 576 -15.13 2.53 6.99
C MET A 576 -13.78 2.98 6.45
N ARG A 577 -13.51 4.29 6.40
CA ARG A 577 -12.21 4.82 6.00
C ARG A 577 -11.11 4.40 6.96
N ASP A 578 -11.33 4.58 8.26
CA ASP A 578 -10.36 4.15 9.27
C ASP A 578 -10.18 2.64 9.26
N LEU A 579 -11.26 1.87 9.06
CA LEU A 579 -11.19 0.41 8.98
C LEU A 579 -10.31 -0.06 7.81
N VAL A 580 -10.44 0.53 6.63
CA VAL A 580 -9.58 0.23 5.47
C VAL A 580 -8.15 0.69 5.71
N LEU A 581 -7.96 1.86 6.31
CA LEU A 581 -6.63 2.38 6.64
C LEU A 581 -5.90 1.49 7.66
N ASP A 582 -6.62 0.95 8.63
CA ASP A 582 -6.09 -0.01 9.60
C ASP A 582 -5.81 -1.38 8.97
N GLU A 583 -6.67 -1.82 8.05
CA GLU A 583 -6.45 -3.06 7.30
C GLU A 583 -5.23 -2.98 6.37
N LEU A 584 -5.00 -1.81 5.73
CA LEU A 584 -3.78 -1.52 4.99
C LEU A 584 -2.54 -1.63 5.89
N ALA A 585 -2.62 -1.14 7.13
CA ALA A 585 -1.53 -1.27 8.11
C ALA A 585 -1.27 -2.73 8.49
N LEU A 586 -2.33 -3.50 8.82
CA LEU A 586 -2.20 -4.89 9.26
C LEU A 586 -1.72 -5.82 8.13
N GLU A 587 -2.18 -5.60 6.90
CA GLU A 587 -1.86 -6.47 5.76
C GLU A 587 -0.54 -6.09 5.10
N LEU A 588 -0.29 -4.78 4.88
CA LEU A 588 0.81 -4.27 4.07
C LEU A 588 1.92 -3.61 4.88
N SER A 589 1.96 -3.84 6.21
CA SER A 589 3.02 -3.29 7.06
C SER A 589 4.41 -3.58 6.49
N TRP A 590 5.24 -2.55 6.49
CA TRP A 590 6.65 -2.57 6.07
C TRP A 590 6.87 -2.84 4.57
N GLU A 591 5.86 -2.62 3.72
CA GLU A 591 5.94 -2.80 2.26
C GLU A 591 6.11 -1.48 1.48
N GLY A 592 6.24 -0.36 2.18
CA GLY A 592 6.53 0.94 1.57
C GLY A 592 5.29 1.71 1.08
N TYR A 593 4.13 1.51 1.71
CA TYR A 593 2.89 2.21 1.34
C TYR A 593 2.39 3.18 2.40
N ARG A 594 2.74 2.94 3.65
CA ARG A 594 2.03 3.52 4.80
C ARG A 594 1.91 5.03 4.79
N PHE A 595 2.99 5.76 4.54
CA PHE A 595 2.93 7.22 4.56
C PHE A 595 2.02 7.78 3.45
N GLY A 596 2.10 7.21 2.25
CA GLY A 596 1.21 7.58 1.16
C GLY A 596 -0.27 7.30 1.47
N ASP A 597 -0.55 6.20 2.19
CA ASP A 597 -1.90 5.86 2.64
C ASP A 597 -2.41 6.92 3.61
N LEU A 598 -1.62 7.27 4.63
CA LEU A 598 -1.97 8.31 5.61
C LEU A 598 -2.27 9.64 4.93
N VAL A 599 -1.45 10.05 3.96
CA VAL A 599 -1.66 11.30 3.19
C VAL A 599 -2.98 11.25 2.42
N ARG A 600 -3.27 10.17 1.70
CA ARG A 600 -4.52 10.06 0.92
C ARG A 600 -5.75 10.09 1.82
N PHE A 601 -5.74 9.34 2.93
CA PHE A 601 -6.88 9.31 3.85
C PHE A 601 -7.07 10.64 4.56
N ALA A 602 -6.00 11.30 5.02
CA ALA A 602 -6.08 12.64 5.59
C ALA A 602 -6.74 13.63 4.61
N LYS A 603 -6.32 13.61 3.34
CA LYS A 603 -6.94 14.45 2.29
C LYS A 603 -8.39 14.07 1.98
N ALA A 604 -8.69 12.79 1.87
CA ALA A 604 -10.04 12.30 1.59
C ALA A 604 -11.04 12.63 2.71
N MET A 605 -10.56 12.68 3.96
CA MET A 605 -11.35 13.03 5.14
C MET A 605 -11.33 14.53 5.42
N ASN A 606 -10.47 15.30 4.75
CA ASN A 606 -10.18 16.69 5.03
C ASN A 606 -9.84 16.91 6.52
N ASP A 607 -9.02 16.02 7.07
CA ASP A 607 -8.69 15.93 8.48
C ASP A 607 -7.21 15.53 8.65
N ASN A 608 -6.36 16.49 8.96
CA ASN A 608 -4.93 16.28 9.13
C ASN A 608 -4.60 15.45 10.39
N ASP A 609 -5.51 15.37 11.37
CA ASP A 609 -5.35 14.52 12.55
C ASP A 609 -5.18 13.04 12.19
N VAL A 610 -5.78 12.59 11.09
CA VAL A 610 -5.64 11.21 10.58
C VAL A 610 -4.18 10.82 10.44
N LEU A 611 -3.36 11.70 9.88
CA LEU A 611 -1.92 11.50 9.71
C LEU A 611 -1.15 11.95 10.96
N ALA A 612 -1.42 13.17 11.44
CA ALA A 612 -0.61 13.81 12.46
C ALA A 612 -0.61 13.03 13.79
N LYS A 613 -1.77 12.61 14.27
CA LYS A 613 -1.88 11.80 15.50
C LYS A 613 -1.25 10.42 15.36
N ARG A 614 -1.51 9.74 14.23
CA ARG A 614 -0.95 8.40 14.02
C ARG A 614 0.58 8.43 13.98
N VAL A 615 1.17 9.36 13.23
CA VAL A 615 2.63 9.52 13.14
C VAL A 615 3.23 9.96 14.48
N ALA A 616 2.61 10.92 15.17
CA ALA A 616 3.11 11.39 16.46
C ALA A 616 2.86 10.41 17.62
N GLY A 617 1.88 9.50 17.46
CA GLY A 617 1.58 8.46 18.44
C GLY A 617 2.35 7.15 18.28
N ARG A 618 3.17 7.02 17.24
CA ARG A 618 3.81 5.75 16.84
C ARG A 618 4.73 5.11 17.91
N GLU A 619 5.29 5.90 18.80
CA GLU A 619 6.13 5.42 19.91
C GLU A 619 5.34 5.11 21.19
N LYS A 620 4.02 5.35 21.17
CA LYS A 620 3.15 5.16 22.34
C LYS A 620 2.41 3.83 22.27
N GLU A 621 2.21 3.19 23.41
CA GLU A 621 1.36 1.99 23.54
C GLU A 621 -0.12 2.39 23.64
N ASN A 622 -0.63 3.08 22.63
CA ASN A 622 -2.04 3.49 22.61
C ASN A 622 -2.96 2.27 22.49
N ARG A 623 -3.87 2.11 23.46
CA ARG A 623 -4.90 1.07 23.45
C ARG A 623 -6.28 1.60 23.04
N VAL A 624 -6.30 2.78 22.52
CA VAL A 624 -7.47 3.50 22.02
C VAL A 624 -7.19 3.98 20.60
N THR A 625 -8.23 4.30 19.85
CA THR A 625 -8.07 4.83 18.49
C THR A 625 -7.55 6.27 18.54
N TYR A 626 -6.93 6.73 17.45
CA TYR A 626 -6.39 8.11 17.37
C TYR A 626 -7.47 9.20 17.54
N ARG A 627 -8.76 8.84 17.45
CA ARG A 627 -9.88 9.76 17.68
C ARG A 627 -10.25 9.92 19.14
N ASP A 628 -9.78 9.03 19.96
CA ASP A 628 -10.04 9.08 21.39
C ASP A 628 -9.25 10.22 22.05
N ALA A 629 -9.82 10.83 23.07
CA ALA A 629 -9.17 11.90 23.83
C ALA A 629 -7.95 11.43 24.62
N ASP A 630 -7.91 10.15 24.96
CA ASP A 630 -6.82 9.53 25.72
C ASP A 630 -5.68 9.03 24.80
N PHE A 631 -5.74 9.29 23.48
CA PHE A 631 -4.68 8.93 22.55
C PHE A 631 -3.45 9.80 22.77
N GLU A 632 -2.35 9.18 23.15
CA GLU A 632 -1.09 9.87 23.45
C GLU A 632 -0.27 10.13 22.18
N VAL A 633 0.28 11.33 22.07
CA VAL A 633 1.15 11.76 20.97
C VAL A 633 2.46 12.38 21.50
N GLU A 634 3.44 12.49 20.62
CA GLU A 634 4.58 13.38 20.81
C GLU A 634 4.18 14.77 20.26
N GLU A 635 4.09 15.77 21.13
CA GLU A 635 3.45 17.06 20.87
C GLU A 635 4.15 17.91 19.79
N GLU A 636 5.48 17.89 19.74
CA GLU A 636 6.24 18.65 18.74
C GLU A 636 6.02 18.07 17.34
N LEU A 637 6.09 16.75 17.22
CA LEU A 637 5.85 16.06 15.96
C LEU A 637 4.39 16.18 15.54
N TYR A 638 3.45 16.08 16.47
CA TYR A 638 2.03 16.28 16.19
C TYR A 638 1.79 17.68 15.60
N THR A 639 2.28 18.73 16.25
CA THR A 639 2.15 20.10 15.78
C THR A 639 2.77 20.29 14.39
N LYS A 640 3.95 19.67 14.16
CA LYS A 640 4.62 19.70 12.85
C LYS A 640 3.77 19.04 11.76
N MET A 641 3.18 17.88 12.05
CA MET A 641 2.42 17.09 11.07
C MET A 641 1.02 17.64 10.79
N LEU A 642 0.49 18.57 11.57
CA LEU A 642 -0.74 19.28 11.24
C LEU A 642 -0.61 20.19 10.00
N ASP A 643 0.62 20.61 9.67
CA ASP A 643 0.90 21.39 8.47
C ASP A 643 1.30 20.46 7.31
N GLU A 644 0.47 20.37 6.28
CA GLU A 644 0.68 19.56 5.08
C GLU A 644 2.03 19.84 4.39
N SER A 645 2.55 21.05 4.49
CA SER A 645 3.83 21.41 3.87
C SER A 645 5.02 20.59 4.40
N ASN A 646 4.90 20.04 5.61
CA ASN A 646 5.90 19.18 6.22
C ASN A 646 5.81 17.70 5.80
N TRP A 647 4.79 17.32 5.04
CA TRP A 647 4.61 15.93 4.61
C TRP A 647 5.52 15.54 3.45
N TYR A 648 5.98 16.51 2.68
CA TYR A 648 6.71 16.26 1.44
C TYR A 648 8.19 16.57 1.59
N ILE A 649 9.00 15.72 0.97
CA ILE A 649 10.45 15.88 0.91
C ILE A 649 10.73 17.04 -0.06
N PRO A 650 11.42 18.11 0.34
CA PRO A 650 11.78 19.17 -0.59
C PRO A 650 12.70 18.63 -1.68
N LEU A 651 12.70 19.24 -2.85
CA LEU A 651 13.69 18.93 -3.88
C LEU A 651 14.97 19.75 -3.65
N PRO A 652 16.15 19.18 -3.92
CA PRO A 652 17.40 19.93 -3.87
C PRO A 652 17.30 21.17 -4.75
N VAL A 653 17.76 22.31 -4.24
CA VAL A 653 17.87 23.53 -5.04
C VAL A 653 19.17 23.41 -5.81
N ALA A 654 19.10 23.47 -7.14
CA ALA A 654 20.32 23.52 -7.95
C ALA A 654 21.13 24.76 -7.57
N LYS A 655 22.38 24.53 -7.16
CA LYS A 655 23.34 25.60 -6.78
C LYS A 655 23.96 26.20 -8.02
#